data_4365611d98c331e371795234af951425
#
_entry.id   4365611d98c331e371795234af951425
#
_cell.length_a   1.000
_cell.length_b   1.000
_cell.length_c   1.000
_cell.angle_alpha   90.00
_cell.angle_beta   90.00
_cell.angle_gamma   90.00
#
_symmetry.space_group_name_H-M   'P 1'
#
loop_
_entity.id
_entity.type
_entity.pdbx_description
1 polymer ?
#
loop_
_entity_poly.entity_id
_entity_poly.type
_entity_poly.pdbx_seq_one_letter_code
_entity_poly.pdbx_strand_id
1 'polypeptide(L)'
;MNKHSFNVLEFDKLKELILENIVIDDNREVIENLEPYKDLSALNNELKTVKDFMDLISFDGGFEAVGLRNINSLMDKIKLIGTYLEVEELWDINVNLRTVRVFKARLDELGKYKQLRDTIGNIPNLRMIEDMINKTINPEKEIKDDASLDLRDIRLHKKTLNMNIKRKFEELFDEPSLANAFQERIITERDGRMVTPVKFDFKGLIKGIEHDRSSSGQTVFIEPLSIVSLNNKMRELETKEKEEIRKILLRIAELLRSNRDDILAIGDKALYLDILNAKSIYAVDNKCEIPTVSNREVLSLEKARHPFIDKDKVVPLTFEIGKDYDILLITGPNTGGKTVALKTAGLLTLMALSGIPIPASENSKIGFFEGVFADIGDEQSIEQSLSSFSAHLKNVKEILAGVTKNSLVLLDELGSGTDPIEGAAFAMAVIDYLNEKKAKSFITTHYSQVKAYGYNEEGIETASMEFNTDTLSPTYRLLVGIPGESNALTIAQRMGLPESIISKARAYISEDNKKVEKMIENIKTKSQELDEMRERFARLQEEARLDRERAKQETLIIEKQKNEIIKAAYEEAEKMMNEMRAKASALVEKIQHEEKNKEDAKQIQKNLNMLSTALREEKNKTVEVVKKIKTKVNFKVGDRVFVKSINQFANILKINTSKESASVQAGILKLEVPFEEIKIVEEKKEKVYNVSTHKKTPVRSEIDLRGKMVDEGIYELETYLDRATLNGYTEVYVIHGKGTGALREGILKYLKTSKYVKEYRIGGHGEGGLGCTVVTLK
;
A
#
# COMPACT_ATOMS: atom_id res chain seq x y z
N MET A 1 -24.34 3.40 3.95
CA MET A 1 -24.09 2.34 2.96
C MET A 1 -25.19 1.29 3.06
N ASN A 2 -25.60 0.68 1.94
CA ASN A 2 -26.72 -0.26 1.89
C ASN A 2 -26.22 -1.71 2.10
N LYS A 3 -26.91 -2.51 2.93
CA LYS A 3 -26.63 -3.93 3.15
C LYS A 3 -26.60 -4.74 1.82
N HIS A 4 -27.45 -4.35 0.86
CA HIS A 4 -27.47 -4.94 -0.47
C HIS A 4 -26.10 -4.81 -1.17
N SER A 5 -25.48 -3.63 -1.14
CA SER A 5 -24.16 -3.41 -1.74
C SER A 5 -23.06 -4.28 -1.13
N PHE A 6 -23.07 -4.53 0.19
CA PHE A 6 -22.11 -5.43 0.83
C PHE A 6 -22.23 -6.87 0.34
N ASN A 7 -23.47 -7.37 0.22
CA ASN A 7 -23.73 -8.73 -0.26
C ASN A 7 -23.30 -8.90 -1.71
N VAL A 8 -23.71 -7.96 -2.59
CA VAL A 8 -23.44 -8.02 -4.03
C VAL A 8 -21.93 -7.91 -4.32
N LEU A 9 -21.22 -7.09 -3.55
CA LEU A 9 -19.76 -6.94 -3.63
C LEU A 9 -18.99 -8.03 -2.86
N GLU A 10 -19.70 -9.01 -2.26
CA GLU A 10 -19.11 -10.15 -1.55
C GLU A 10 -18.19 -9.71 -0.39
N PHE A 11 -18.51 -8.58 0.29
CA PHE A 11 -17.68 -8.05 1.37
C PHE A 11 -17.65 -8.99 2.58
N ASP A 12 -18.75 -9.71 2.85
CA ASP A 12 -18.79 -10.68 3.95
C ASP A 12 -17.87 -11.88 3.67
N LYS A 13 -17.77 -12.32 2.41
CA LYS A 13 -16.82 -13.36 2.02
C LYS A 13 -15.35 -12.92 2.21
N LEU A 14 -15.05 -11.62 2.00
CA LEU A 14 -13.74 -11.08 2.33
C LEU A 14 -13.46 -11.14 3.83
N LYS A 15 -14.45 -10.80 4.66
CA LYS A 15 -14.32 -10.90 6.12
C LYS A 15 -14.00 -12.32 6.56
N GLU A 16 -14.60 -13.35 5.92
CA GLU A 16 -14.29 -14.76 6.20
C GLU A 16 -12.80 -15.07 6.01
N LEU A 17 -12.16 -14.55 4.94
CA LEU A 17 -10.71 -14.73 4.73
C LEU A 17 -9.85 -14.07 5.82
N ILE A 18 -10.30 -12.96 6.39
CA ILE A 18 -9.61 -12.31 7.50
C ILE A 18 -9.83 -13.10 8.79
N LEU A 19 -11.05 -13.67 8.98
CA LEU A 19 -11.40 -14.48 10.15
C LEU A 19 -10.56 -15.76 10.28
N GLU A 20 -10.01 -16.28 9.19
CA GLU A 20 -9.09 -17.42 9.22
C GLU A 20 -7.81 -17.11 10.03
N ASN A 21 -7.44 -15.85 10.18
CA ASN A 21 -6.24 -15.39 10.88
C ASN A 21 -6.54 -14.86 12.29
N ILE A 22 -7.79 -14.83 12.73
CA ILE A 22 -8.18 -14.40 14.09
C ILE A 22 -7.88 -15.52 15.09
N VAL A 23 -7.22 -15.16 16.18
CA VAL A 23 -6.86 -16.08 17.28
C VAL A 23 -7.84 -15.97 18.45
N ILE A 24 -8.33 -14.78 18.75
CA ILE A 24 -9.29 -14.53 19.85
C ILE A 24 -10.71 -14.62 19.31
N ASP A 25 -11.48 -15.61 19.73
CA ASP A 25 -12.83 -15.87 19.20
C ASP A 25 -13.77 -14.65 19.30
N ASP A 26 -13.70 -13.88 20.38
CA ASP A 26 -14.51 -12.67 20.56
C ASP A 26 -14.30 -11.62 19.45
N ASN A 27 -13.12 -11.58 18.83
CA ASN A 27 -12.82 -10.68 17.73
C ASN A 27 -13.52 -11.07 16.41
N ARG A 28 -14.08 -12.28 16.32
CA ARG A 28 -14.84 -12.71 15.14
C ARG A 28 -16.04 -11.80 14.93
N GLU A 29 -16.79 -11.52 15.99
CA GLU A 29 -17.95 -10.61 15.93
C GLU A 29 -17.54 -9.20 15.48
N VAL A 30 -16.36 -8.70 15.88
CA VAL A 30 -15.85 -7.40 15.47
C VAL A 30 -15.57 -7.37 13.96
N ILE A 31 -14.97 -8.43 13.40
CA ILE A 31 -14.71 -8.53 11.96
C ILE A 31 -16.00 -8.75 11.18
N GLU A 32 -16.92 -9.59 11.65
CA GLU A 32 -18.22 -9.81 11.03
C GLU A 32 -19.04 -8.53 10.91
N ASN A 33 -18.98 -7.67 11.94
CA ASN A 33 -19.65 -6.37 11.97
C ASN A 33 -18.77 -5.20 11.45
N LEU A 34 -17.64 -5.50 10.80
CA LEU A 34 -16.76 -4.47 10.27
C LEU A 34 -17.49 -3.64 9.20
N GLU A 35 -17.51 -2.33 9.42
CA GLU A 35 -18.08 -1.34 8.52
C GLU A 35 -17.03 -0.30 8.09
N PRO A 36 -17.23 0.41 6.97
CA PRO A 36 -16.41 1.55 6.59
C PRO A 36 -16.35 2.65 7.64
N TYR A 37 -15.17 3.22 7.81
CA TYR A 37 -14.93 4.33 8.73
C TYR A 37 -15.76 5.56 8.36
N LYS A 38 -16.24 6.27 9.37
CA LYS A 38 -17.00 7.54 9.21
C LYS A 38 -16.10 8.77 9.31
N ASP A 39 -14.87 8.62 9.78
CA ASP A 39 -13.87 9.69 9.89
C ASP A 39 -12.61 9.34 9.12
N LEU A 40 -12.20 10.23 8.22
CA LEU A 40 -11.00 10.07 7.38
C LEU A 40 -9.71 10.04 8.20
N SER A 41 -9.65 10.80 9.30
CA SER A 41 -8.45 10.84 10.15
C SER A 41 -8.23 9.51 10.86
N ALA A 42 -9.32 8.95 11.43
CA ALA A 42 -9.31 7.63 12.06
C ALA A 42 -8.91 6.54 11.04
N LEU A 43 -9.51 6.56 9.85
CA LEU A 43 -9.18 5.62 8.77
C LEU A 43 -7.69 5.70 8.38
N ASN A 44 -7.18 6.90 8.15
CA ASN A 44 -5.77 7.06 7.76
C ASN A 44 -4.80 6.65 8.87
N ASN A 45 -5.17 6.81 10.12
CA ASN A 45 -4.38 6.32 11.25
C ASN A 45 -4.38 4.79 11.30
N GLU A 46 -5.54 4.17 11.11
CA GLU A 46 -5.67 2.69 11.03
C GLU A 46 -4.83 2.15 9.88
N LEU A 47 -4.97 2.68 8.66
CA LEU A 47 -4.21 2.24 7.49
C LEU A 47 -2.70 2.35 7.70
N LYS A 48 -2.22 3.43 8.34
CA LYS A 48 -0.80 3.58 8.69
C LYS A 48 -0.35 2.55 9.73
N THR A 49 -1.21 2.26 10.72
CA THR A 49 -0.91 1.25 11.75
C THR A 49 -0.84 -0.15 11.12
N VAL A 50 -1.78 -0.46 10.21
CA VAL A 50 -1.76 -1.72 9.44
C VAL A 50 -0.51 -1.79 8.56
N LYS A 51 -0.07 -0.68 7.91
CA LYS A 51 1.17 -0.64 7.13
C LYS A 51 2.38 -0.99 7.98
N ASP A 52 2.53 -0.32 9.14
CA ASP A 52 3.61 -0.62 10.08
C ASP A 52 3.59 -2.11 10.49
N PHE A 53 2.40 -2.68 10.66
CA PHE A 53 2.25 -4.08 11.05
C PHE A 53 2.58 -5.05 9.91
N MET A 54 2.19 -4.75 8.67
CA MET A 54 2.58 -5.50 7.47
C MET A 54 4.11 -5.52 7.29
N ASP A 55 4.74 -4.36 7.46
CA ASP A 55 6.19 -4.23 7.37
C ASP A 55 6.90 -5.02 8.49
N LEU A 56 6.34 -5.01 9.71
CA LEU A 56 6.81 -5.83 10.82
C LEU A 56 6.74 -7.33 10.52
N ILE A 57 5.65 -7.80 9.91
CA ILE A 57 5.49 -9.20 9.49
C ILE A 57 6.53 -9.54 8.42
N SER A 58 6.71 -8.68 7.44
CA SER A 58 7.54 -8.94 6.27
C SER A 58 9.04 -8.90 6.58
N PHE A 59 9.49 -8.04 7.51
CA PHE A 59 10.91 -7.76 7.72
C PHE A 59 11.45 -8.12 9.11
N ASP A 60 10.62 -8.12 10.13
CA ASP A 60 11.06 -8.27 11.51
C ASP A 60 10.31 -9.40 12.26
N GLY A 61 9.66 -10.34 11.55
CA GLY A 61 9.12 -11.60 12.08
C GLY A 61 7.77 -11.51 12.78
N GLY A 62 7.03 -10.42 12.60
CA GLY A 62 5.61 -10.33 12.98
C GLY A 62 5.29 -10.35 14.47
N PHE A 63 4.08 -10.75 14.79
CA PHE A 63 3.51 -10.85 16.13
C PHE A 63 3.03 -12.27 16.42
N GLU A 64 3.46 -12.83 17.55
CA GLU A 64 3.02 -14.15 17.98
C GLU A 64 1.73 -14.05 18.81
N ALA A 65 0.60 -14.21 18.14
CA ALA A 65 -0.72 -14.15 18.79
C ALA A 65 -1.14 -15.47 19.47
N VAL A 66 -0.34 -16.54 19.34
CA VAL A 66 -0.70 -17.87 19.83
C VAL A 66 -0.95 -17.85 21.33
N GLY A 67 -2.12 -18.36 21.74
CA GLY A 67 -2.52 -18.45 23.14
C GLY A 67 -3.18 -17.20 23.73
N LEU A 68 -3.32 -16.11 22.94
CA LEU A 68 -4.12 -14.96 23.37
C LEU A 68 -5.59 -15.36 23.55
N ARG A 69 -6.25 -14.77 24.54
CA ARG A 69 -7.67 -14.94 24.85
C ARG A 69 -8.25 -13.59 25.27
N ASN A 70 -9.56 -13.47 25.21
CA ASN A 70 -10.24 -12.34 25.83
C ASN A 70 -10.23 -12.50 27.36
N ILE A 71 -9.41 -11.69 28.01
CA ILE A 71 -9.28 -11.70 29.49
C ILE A 71 -10.21 -10.71 30.19
N ASN A 72 -10.93 -9.85 29.44
CA ASN A 72 -11.75 -8.81 30.04
C ASN A 72 -12.93 -9.41 30.81
N SER A 73 -13.55 -10.47 30.31
CA SER A 73 -14.62 -11.21 30.99
C SER A 73 -14.17 -11.86 32.29
N LEU A 74 -12.89 -12.24 32.38
CA LEU A 74 -12.31 -12.82 33.59
C LEU A 74 -12.23 -11.79 34.73
N MET A 75 -11.99 -10.53 34.40
CA MET A 75 -11.96 -9.44 35.35
C MET A 75 -13.34 -9.15 35.97
N ASP A 76 -14.41 -9.45 35.26
CA ASP A 76 -15.77 -9.35 35.81
C ASP A 76 -16.09 -10.48 36.79
N LYS A 77 -15.58 -11.71 36.58
CA LYS A 77 -15.72 -12.84 37.51
C LYS A 77 -15.11 -12.53 38.89
N ILE A 78 -13.97 -11.87 38.93
CA ILE A 78 -13.28 -11.57 40.20
C ILE A 78 -13.65 -10.24 40.83
N LYS A 79 -14.65 -9.56 40.30
CA LYS A 79 -15.12 -8.25 40.82
C LYS A 79 -15.58 -8.35 42.27
N LEU A 80 -16.21 -9.47 42.64
CA LEU A 80 -16.67 -9.76 44.01
C LEU A 80 -15.53 -10.24 44.90
N ILE A 81 -15.45 -9.68 46.11
CA ILE A 81 -14.47 -10.12 47.11
C ILE A 81 -14.79 -11.58 47.50
N GLY A 82 -13.76 -12.42 47.56
CA GLY A 82 -13.88 -13.85 47.89
C GLY A 82 -14.04 -14.76 46.67
N THR A 83 -14.14 -14.23 45.47
CA THR A 83 -14.04 -14.98 44.21
C THR A 83 -12.59 -15.08 43.75
N TYR A 84 -12.27 -16.11 43.01
CA TYR A 84 -10.97 -16.32 42.38
C TYR A 84 -11.14 -16.93 40.99
N LEU A 85 -10.06 -16.91 40.19
CA LEU A 85 -10.01 -17.55 38.87
C LEU A 85 -9.39 -18.94 38.97
N GLU A 86 -9.81 -19.83 38.10
CA GLU A 86 -9.19 -21.14 37.95
C GLU A 86 -7.79 -21.03 37.33
N VAL A 87 -7.03 -22.12 37.40
CA VAL A 87 -5.62 -22.13 36.99
C VAL A 87 -5.44 -21.77 35.50
N GLU A 88 -6.31 -22.29 34.65
CA GLU A 88 -6.35 -22.04 33.20
C GLU A 88 -6.62 -20.58 32.93
N GLU A 89 -7.56 -19.97 33.64
CA GLU A 89 -7.94 -18.54 33.47
C GLU A 89 -6.80 -17.61 33.93
N LEU A 90 -6.11 -17.95 34.99
CA LEU A 90 -4.91 -17.21 35.44
C LEU A 90 -3.77 -17.32 34.43
N TRP A 91 -3.61 -18.50 33.83
CA TRP A 91 -2.62 -18.70 32.76
C TRP A 91 -2.92 -17.87 31.55
N ASP A 92 -4.18 -17.76 31.14
CA ASP A 92 -4.61 -16.92 30.02
C ASP A 92 -4.29 -15.44 30.29
N ILE A 93 -4.49 -14.94 31.52
CA ILE A 93 -4.06 -13.60 31.90
C ILE A 93 -2.54 -13.47 31.76
N ASN A 94 -1.77 -14.41 32.30
CA ASN A 94 -0.31 -14.39 32.23
C ASN A 94 0.22 -14.34 30.78
N VAL A 95 -0.36 -15.16 29.89
CA VAL A 95 -0.01 -15.17 28.46
C VAL A 95 -0.27 -13.80 27.84
N ASN A 96 -1.45 -13.21 28.07
CA ASN A 96 -1.78 -11.88 27.51
C ASN A 96 -0.83 -10.79 28.01
N LEU A 97 -0.61 -10.70 29.34
CA LEU A 97 0.28 -9.70 29.92
C LEU A 97 1.70 -9.82 29.36
N ARG A 98 2.23 -11.04 29.34
CA ARG A 98 3.58 -11.32 28.82
C ARG A 98 3.69 -11.02 27.32
N THR A 99 2.74 -11.49 26.51
CA THR A 99 2.79 -11.33 25.05
C THR A 99 2.77 -9.86 24.67
N VAL A 100 1.85 -9.06 25.21
CA VAL A 100 1.75 -7.63 24.92
C VAL A 100 2.99 -6.88 25.41
N ARG A 101 3.50 -7.21 26.60
CA ARG A 101 4.72 -6.60 27.15
C ARG A 101 5.98 -6.90 26.30
N VAL A 102 6.16 -8.17 25.93
CA VAL A 102 7.31 -8.61 25.11
C VAL A 102 7.25 -7.96 23.74
N PHE A 103 6.07 -7.92 23.13
CA PHE A 103 5.86 -7.27 21.85
C PHE A 103 6.18 -5.77 21.89
N LYS A 104 5.69 -5.07 22.91
CA LYS A 104 6.00 -3.64 23.10
C LYS A 104 7.49 -3.40 23.28
N ALA A 105 8.16 -4.18 24.11
CA ALA A 105 9.60 -4.06 24.33
C ALA A 105 10.39 -4.26 23.03
N ARG A 106 9.99 -5.24 22.21
CA ARG A 106 10.58 -5.50 20.89
C ARG A 106 10.38 -4.32 19.93
N LEU A 107 9.17 -3.75 19.87
CA LEU A 107 8.89 -2.58 19.04
C LEU A 107 9.74 -1.36 19.45
N ASP A 108 9.94 -1.17 20.76
CA ASP A 108 10.77 -0.07 21.29
C ASP A 108 12.24 -0.30 20.95
N GLU A 109 12.75 -1.53 21.03
CA GLU A 109 14.10 -1.91 20.65
C GLU A 109 14.36 -1.70 19.16
N LEU A 110 13.43 -2.10 18.29
CA LEU A 110 13.52 -1.90 16.85
C LEU A 110 13.57 -0.42 16.47
N GLY A 111 12.97 0.47 17.25
CA GLY A 111 12.92 1.91 16.99
C GLY A 111 12.18 2.33 15.72
N LYS A 112 11.67 1.36 14.95
CA LYS A 112 10.85 1.49 13.73
C LYS A 112 9.36 1.58 14.08
N TYR A 113 8.48 1.56 13.08
CA TYR A 113 7.02 1.38 13.23
C TYR A 113 6.37 2.41 14.17
N LYS A 114 6.62 3.69 13.86
CA LYS A 114 6.22 4.80 14.73
C LYS A 114 4.72 4.81 15.00
N GLN A 115 3.89 4.65 13.95
CA GLN A 115 2.44 4.71 14.10
C GLN A 115 1.92 3.56 14.99
N LEU A 116 2.45 2.35 14.80
CA LEU A 116 2.11 1.19 15.63
C LEU A 116 2.52 1.40 17.09
N ARG A 117 3.74 1.91 17.35
CA ARG A 117 4.21 2.22 18.70
C ARG A 117 3.36 3.28 19.40
N ASP A 118 2.98 4.33 18.67
CA ASP A 118 2.15 5.41 19.19
C ASP A 118 0.72 4.90 19.50
N THR A 119 0.16 4.02 18.66
CA THR A 119 -1.16 3.40 18.86
C THR A 119 -1.17 2.44 20.06
N ILE A 120 -0.15 1.61 20.24
CA ILE A 120 -0.03 0.77 21.43
C ILE A 120 0.19 1.64 22.67
N GLY A 121 0.95 2.72 22.53
CA GLY A 121 1.23 3.67 23.60
C GLY A 121 1.99 3.05 24.77
N ASN A 122 1.83 3.63 25.94
CA ASN A 122 2.42 3.09 27.16
C ASN A 122 1.61 1.90 27.68
N ILE A 123 2.33 0.87 28.12
CA ILE A 123 1.75 -0.33 28.74
C ILE A 123 2.07 -0.29 30.23
N PRO A 124 1.08 -0.49 31.11
CA PRO A 124 1.31 -0.62 32.54
C PRO A 124 2.31 -1.74 32.86
N ASN A 125 3.17 -1.51 33.83
CA ASN A 125 4.13 -2.53 34.24
C ASN A 125 3.49 -3.51 35.25
N LEU A 126 2.96 -4.59 34.74
CA LEU A 126 2.32 -5.66 35.54
C LEU A 126 3.22 -6.88 35.74
N ARG A 127 4.55 -6.72 35.61
CA ARG A 127 5.51 -7.83 35.75
C ARG A 127 5.40 -8.56 37.09
N MET A 128 5.04 -7.84 38.14
CA MET A 128 4.82 -8.46 39.46
C MET A 128 3.69 -9.49 39.43
N ILE A 129 2.64 -9.26 38.64
CA ILE A 129 1.52 -10.21 38.46
C ILE A 129 2.02 -11.43 37.66
N GLU A 130 2.72 -11.19 36.53
CA GLU A 130 3.30 -12.27 35.72
C GLU A 130 4.22 -13.16 36.58
N ASP A 131 5.12 -12.55 37.36
CA ASP A 131 6.07 -13.26 38.21
C ASP A 131 5.35 -14.07 39.28
N MET A 132 4.26 -13.52 39.87
CA MET A 132 3.46 -14.25 40.88
C MET A 132 2.73 -15.44 40.26
N ILE A 133 2.11 -15.27 39.08
CA ILE A 133 1.45 -16.38 38.41
C ILE A 133 2.49 -17.44 37.98
N ASN A 134 3.60 -17.03 37.36
CA ASN A 134 4.66 -17.96 36.96
C ASN A 134 5.36 -18.66 38.12
N LYS A 135 5.40 -18.06 39.31
CA LYS A 135 5.89 -18.72 40.53
C LYS A 135 4.88 -19.76 41.06
N THR A 136 3.60 -19.55 40.78
CA THR A 136 2.50 -20.41 41.33
C THR A 136 2.12 -21.53 40.37
N ILE A 137 2.11 -21.27 39.06
CA ILE A 137 1.59 -22.15 38.01
C ILE A 137 2.73 -22.52 37.04
N ASN A 138 2.74 -23.80 36.60
CA ASN A 138 3.68 -24.32 35.62
C ASN A 138 3.08 -24.21 34.18
N PRO A 139 3.87 -24.44 33.12
CA PRO A 139 3.40 -24.38 31.72
C PRO A 139 2.32 -25.45 31.41
N GLU A 140 2.27 -26.55 32.18
CA GLU A 140 1.27 -27.60 32.08
C GLU A 140 -0.06 -27.21 32.73
N LYS A 141 -0.16 -25.96 33.23
CA LYS A 141 -1.32 -25.37 33.90
C LYS A 141 -1.67 -26.09 35.21
N GLU A 142 -0.66 -26.46 35.97
CA GLU A 142 -0.81 -27.03 37.29
C GLU A 142 -0.18 -26.13 38.36
N ILE A 143 -0.72 -26.18 39.60
CA ILE A 143 -0.13 -25.46 40.71
C ILE A 143 1.17 -26.17 41.14
N LYS A 144 2.28 -25.43 41.15
CA LYS A 144 3.58 -25.92 41.53
C LYS A 144 3.62 -26.38 42.98
N ASP A 145 4.44 -27.37 43.26
CA ASP A 145 4.57 -27.94 44.63
C ASP A 145 5.10 -26.88 45.60
N ASP A 146 5.91 -25.94 45.12
CA ASP A 146 6.55 -24.89 45.88
C ASP A 146 5.84 -23.52 45.77
N ALA A 147 4.58 -23.52 45.33
CA ALA A 147 3.75 -22.30 45.22
C ALA A 147 3.58 -21.59 46.58
N SER A 148 3.53 -22.35 47.69
CA SER A 148 3.71 -21.84 49.03
C SER A 148 4.49 -22.88 49.90
N LEU A 149 5.05 -22.42 51.04
CA LEU A 149 5.73 -23.32 51.97
C LEU A 149 4.78 -24.36 52.52
N ASP A 150 3.59 -23.94 52.90
CA ASP A 150 2.54 -24.83 53.44
C ASP A 150 2.11 -25.89 52.41
N LEU A 151 1.92 -25.52 51.16
CA LEU A 151 1.54 -26.47 50.09
C LEU A 151 2.64 -27.52 49.86
N ARG A 152 3.90 -27.07 49.86
CA ARG A 152 5.04 -27.96 49.71
C ARG A 152 5.11 -28.98 50.82
N ASP A 153 4.91 -28.55 52.07
CA ASP A 153 4.95 -29.43 53.24
C ASP A 153 3.78 -30.40 53.22
N ILE A 154 2.57 -29.96 52.88
CA ILE A 154 1.38 -30.82 52.72
C ILE A 154 1.65 -31.89 51.66
N ARG A 155 2.14 -31.55 50.49
CA ARG A 155 2.41 -32.49 49.39
C ARG A 155 3.54 -33.46 49.74
N LEU A 156 4.57 -33.03 50.46
CA LEU A 156 5.64 -33.88 50.95
C LEU A 156 5.06 -34.92 51.98
N HIS A 157 4.21 -34.47 52.90
CA HIS A 157 3.54 -35.35 53.84
C HIS A 157 2.61 -36.35 53.15
N LYS A 158 1.83 -35.92 52.12
CA LYS A 158 1.01 -36.81 51.28
C LYS A 158 1.85 -37.90 50.60
N LYS A 159 2.98 -37.51 49.98
CA LYS A 159 3.91 -38.44 49.34
C LYS A 159 4.47 -39.48 50.32
N THR A 160 4.90 -39.03 51.50
CA THR A 160 5.42 -39.91 52.56
C THR A 160 4.34 -40.85 53.08
N LEU A 161 3.12 -40.33 53.28
CA LEU A 161 1.97 -41.12 53.73
C LEU A 161 1.54 -42.16 52.69
N ASN A 162 1.57 -41.80 51.43
CA ASN A 162 1.27 -42.74 50.32
C ASN A 162 2.29 -43.89 50.27
N MET A 163 3.58 -43.60 50.46
CA MET A 163 4.61 -44.65 50.59
C MET A 163 4.35 -45.57 51.78
N ASN A 164 3.95 -44.99 52.92
CA ASN A 164 3.61 -45.78 54.10
C ASN A 164 2.36 -46.66 53.90
N ILE A 165 1.35 -46.13 53.19
CA ILE A 165 0.16 -46.92 52.84
C ILE A 165 0.54 -48.09 51.91
N LYS A 166 1.33 -47.84 50.89
CA LYS A 166 1.80 -48.87 49.94
C LYS A 166 2.58 -49.99 50.70
N ARG A 167 3.52 -49.60 51.55
CA ARG A 167 4.28 -50.56 52.38
C ARG A 167 3.37 -51.40 53.26
N LYS A 168 2.35 -50.77 53.85
CA LYS A 168 1.38 -51.52 54.68
C LYS A 168 0.53 -52.51 53.87
N PHE A 169 0.16 -52.19 52.67
CA PHE A 169 -0.49 -53.13 51.74
C PHE A 169 0.47 -54.25 51.29
N GLU A 170 1.73 -53.99 51.05
CA GLU A 170 2.77 -54.96 50.70
C GLU A 170 2.93 -55.98 51.90
N GLU A 171 3.07 -55.43 53.14
CA GLU A 171 3.11 -56.26 54.36
C GLU A 171 1.88 -57.20 54.47
N LEU A 172 0.69 -56.72 54.08
CA LEU A 172 -0.56 -57.47 54.07
C LEU A 172 -0.59 -58.50 52.91
N PHE A 173 -0.09 -58.20 51.75
CA PHE A 173 -0.03 -59.09 50.56
C PHE A 173 0.96 -60.27 50.80
N ASP A 174 2.01 -60.03 51.57
CA ASP A 174 3.04 -61.02 51.89
C ASP A 174 2.67 -61.91 53.05
N GLU A 175 1.51 -61.68 53.76
CA GLU A 175 1.04 -62.52 54.84
C GLU A 175 0.53 -63.87 54.30
N PRO A 176 1.18 -65.03 54.66
CA PRO A 176 0.85 -66.31 54.10
C PRO A 176 -0.60 -66.77 54.34
N SER A 177 -1.19 -66.32 55.43
CA SER A 177 -2.57 -66.64 55.83
C SER A 177 -3.60 -65.96 54.88
N LEU A 178 -3.25 -64.90 54.23
CA LEU A 178 -4.13 -64.10 53.37
C LEU A 178 -3.85 -64.28 51.85
N ALA A 179 -2.88 -65.13 51.48
CA ALA A 179 -2.42 -65.27 50.09
C ALA A 179 -3.54 -65.62 49.09
N ASN A 180 -4.56 -66.36 49.47
CA ASN A 180 -5.69 -66.80 48.67
C ASN A 180 -6.91 -65.84 48.75
N ALA A 181 -6.89 -64.89 49.66
CA ALA A 181 -8.00 -63.97 49.87
C ALA A 181 -8.11 -62.88 48.83
N PHE A 182 -7.02 -62.46 48.30
CA PHE A 182 -6.99 -61.36 47.25
C PHE A 182 -7.44 -61.88 45.90
N GLN A 183 -8.30 -61.07 45.24
CA GLN A 183 -8.63 -61.31 43.83
C GLN A 183 -7.42 -61.02 42.98
N GLU A 184 -6.80 -59.86 43.21
CA GLU A 184 -5.52 -59.42 42.69
C GLU A 184 -4.76 -58.71 43.82
N ARG A 185 -3.41 -58.82 43.83
CA ARG A 185 -2.55 -58.08 44.78
C ARG A 185 -2.26 -56.66 44.30
N ILE A 186 -3.34 -55.87 44.23
CA ILE A 186 -3.26 -54.47 43.80
C ILE A 186 -3.91 -53.55 44.83
N ILE A 187 -3.45 -52.30 44.80
CA ILE A 187 -4.06 -51.20 45.55
C ILE A 187 -4.90 -50.40 44.54
N THR A 188 -6.16 -50.19 44.85
CA THR A 188 -7.07 -49.36 44.05
C THR A 188 -7.73 -48.32 44.95
N GLU A 189 -8.33 -47.32 44.36
CA GLU A 189 -9.05 -46.27 45.06
C GLU A 189 -10.56 -46.45 44.91
N ARG A 190 -11.29 -46.33 46.03
CA ARG A 190 -12.75 -46.28 46.06
C ARG A 190 -13.16 -45.20 47.07
N ASP A 191 -14.02 -44.29 46.62
CA ASP A 191 -14.49 -43.13 47.40
C ASP A 191 -13.38 -42.33 48.09
N GLY A 192 -12.24 -42.14 47.37
CA GLY A 192 -11.07 -41.41 47.88
C GLY A 192 -10.30 -42.18 48.97
N ARG A 193 -10.44 -43.50 49.03
CA ARG A 193 -9.74 -44.38 49.95
C ARG A 193 -9.00 -45.50 49.24
N MET A 194 -7.79 -45.74 49.67
CA MET A 194 -7.00 -46.87 49.16
C MET A 194 -7.52 -48.16 49.72
N VAL A 195 -7.95 -49.11 48.89
CA VAL A 195 -8.55 -50.38 49.17
C VAL A 195 -7.87 -51.49 48.36
N THR A 196 -8.12 -52.71 48.67
CA THR A 196 -7.67 -53.87 47.89
C THR A 196 -8.87 -54.77 47.52
N PRO A 197 -8.86 -55.37 46.31
CA PRO A 197 -9.92 -56.29 45.89
C PRO A 197 -9.75 -57.66 46.54
N VAL A 198 -10.74 -58.10 47.28
CA VAL A 198 -10.80 -59.35 48.02
C VAL A 198 -11.92 -60.21 47.45
N LYS A 199 -11.70 -61.50 47.31
CA LYS A 199 -12.75 -62.48 46.95
C LYS A 199 -13.85 -62.51 48.00
N PHE A 200 -15.10 -62.52 47.58
CA PHE A 200 -16.24 -62.43 48.45
C PHE A 200 -16.21 -63.52 49.54
N ASP A 201 -15.83 -64.74 49.18
CA ASP A 201 -15.80 -65.90 50.12
C ASP A 201 -14.74 -65.72 51.20
N PHE A 202 -13.73 -64.92 51.03
CA PHE A 202 -12.63 -64.65 51.95
C PHE A 202 -12.72 -63.30 52.65
N LYS A 203 -13.80 -62.54 52.44
CA LYS A 203 -13.94 -61.18 53.02
C LYS A 203 -13.78 -61.13 54.55
N GLY A 204 -14.19 -62.21 55.26
CA GLY A 204 -14.07 -62.30 56.72
C GLY A 204 -12.66 -62.52 57.27
N LEU A 205 -11.69 -62.85 56.39
CA LEU A 205 -10.28 -63.04 56.78
C LEU A 205 -9.54 -61.68 56.90
N ILE A 206 -9.95 -60.71 56.15
CA ILE A 206 -9.35 -59.40 56.24
C ILE A 206 -10.24 -58.48 57.05
N LYS A 207 -9.79 -58.18 58.30
CA LYS A 207 -10.47 -57.18 59.12
C LYS A 207 -10.40 -55.81 58.50
N GLY A 208 -11.52 -55.28 58.01
CA GLY A 208 -11.56 -54.02 57.31
C GLY A 208 -12.96 -53.49 57.04
N ILE A 209 -13.06 -52.36 56.40
CA ILE A 209 -14.32 -51.73 56.02
C ILE A 209 -14.54 -52.04 54.52
N GLU A 210 -15.71 -52.51 54.17
CA GLU A 210 -16.18 -52.73 52.81
C GLU A 210 -16.64 -51.36 52.21
N HIS A 211 -16.08 -50.95 51.07
CA HIS A 211 -16.43 -49.70 50.41
C HIS A 211 -17.23 -49.93 49.14
N ASP A 212 -16.92 -50.99 48.38
CA ASP A 212 -17.58 -51.27 47.14
C ASP A 212 -17.59 -52.77 46.80
N ARG A 213 -18.42 -53.16 45.82
CA ARG A 213 -18.45 -54.52 45.25
C ARG A 213 -18.37 -54.49 43.74
N SER A 214 -17.75 -55.50 43.16
CA SER A 214 -17.80 -55.71 41.73
C SER A 214 -19.22 -55.94 41.23
N SER A 215 -19.52 -55.62 39.97
CA SER A 215 -20.83 -55.84 39.35
C SER A 215 -21.31 -57.31 39.43
N SER A 216 -20.39 -58.28 39.47
CA SER A 216 -20.69 -59.71 39.66
C SER A 216 -20.90 -60.14 41.12
N GLY A 217 -20.62 -59.26 42.09
CA GLY A 217 -20.65 -59.53 43.50
C GLY A 217 -19.53 -60.46 44.01
N GLN A 218 -18.65 -60.96 43.18
CA GLN A 218 -17.60 -61.92 43.53
C GLN A 218 -16.36 -61.27 44.15
N THR A 219 -16.20 -59.93 43.99
CA THR A 219 -15.08 -59.22 44.59
C THR A 219 -15.59 -58.06 45.44
N VAL A 220 -15.01 -57.92 46.61
CA VAL A 220 -15.29 -56.84 47.58
C VAL A 220 -14.04 -55.96 47.69
N PHE A 221 -14.23 -54.66 47.68
CA PHE A 221 -13.14 -53.70 47.87
C PHE A 221 -13.08 -53.38 49.39
N ILE A 222 -12.03 -53.89 50.06
CA ILE A 222 -11.86 -53.74 51.49
C ILE A 222 -10.75 -52.73 51.81
N GLU A 223 -11.04 -51.82 52.72
CA GLU A 223 -10.06 -51.01 53.44
C GLU A 223 -9.62 -51.73 54.68
N PRO A 224 -8.39 -52.27 54.78
CA PRO A 224 -7.94 -53.01 56.02
C PRO A 224 -7.88 -52.05 57.21
N LEU A 225 -8.21 -52.53 58.41
CA LEU A 225 -8.19 -51.72 59.63
C LEU A 225 -6.84 -51.08 59.92
N SER A 226 -5.70 -51.69 59.48
CA SER A 226 -4.36 -51.16 59.59
C SER A 226 -4.14 -49.96 58.73
N ILE A 227 -4.99 -49.70 57.69
CA ILE A 227 -4.90 -48.65 56.71
C ILE A 227 -5.89 -47.50 56.99
N VAL A 228 -7.01 -47.78 57.71
CA VAL A 228 -8.07 -46.80 57.98
C VAL A 228 -7.52 -45.46 58.53
N SER A 229 -6.61 -45.51 59.50
CA SER A 229 -6.04 -44.30 60.11
C SER A 229 -5.17 -43.54 59.16
N LEU A 230 -4.47 -44.20 58.21
CA LEU A 230 -3.63 -43.59 57.20
C LEU A 230 -4.50 -42.96 56.11
N ASN A 231 -5.54 -43.64 55.66
CA ASN A 231 -6.52 -43.10 54.73
C ASN A 231 -7.24 -41.85 55.29
N ASN A 232 -7.59 -41.87 56.59
CA ASN A 232 -8.18 -40.70 57.25
C ASN A 232 -7.20 -39.50 57.25
N LYS A 233 -5.90 -39.75 57.53
CA LYS A 233 -4.87 -38.70 57.43
C LYS A 233 -4.66 -38.23 56.01
N MET A 234 -4.72 -39.12 55.00
CA MET A 234 -4.63 -38.76 53.60
C MET A 234 -5.76 -37.79 53.22
N ARG A 235 -6.97 -38.09 53.58
CA ARG A 235 -8.16 -37.26 53.36
C ARG A 235 -8.08 -35.89 54.06
N GLU A 236 -7.54 -35.88 55.28
CA GLU A 236 -7.25 -34.61 55.97
C GLU A 236 -6.23 -33.75 55.23
N LEU A 237 -5.14 -34.37 54.74
CA LEU A 237 -4.13 -33.66 53.95
C LEU A 237 -4.67 -33.17 52.59
N GLU A 238 -5.56 -33.94 51.96
CA GLU A 238 -6.24 -33.51 50.71
C GLU A 238 -7.15 -32.30 50.94
N THR A 239 -7.86 -32.30 52.05
CA THR A 239 -8.68 -31.12 52.42
C THR A 239 -7.80 -29.91 52.69
N LYS A 240 -6.70 -30.06 53.43
CA LYS A 240 -5.73 -29.00 53.69
C LYS A 240 -5.07 -28.50 52.41
N GLU A 241 -4.77 -29.41 51.46
CA GLU A 241 -4.22 -29.04 50.15
C GLU A 241 -5.19 -28.17 49.37
N LYS A 242 -6.46 -28.56 49.28
CA LYS A 242 -7.52 -27.79 48.63
C LYS A 242 -7.70 -26.39 49.26
N GLU A 243 -7.70 -26.33 50.58
CA GLU A 243 -7.81 -25.07 51.31
C GLU A 243 -6.59 -24.14 51.05
N GLU A 244 -5.39 -24.71 51.03
CA GLU A 244 -4.17 -23.94 50.77
C GLU A 244 -4.12 -23.43 49.31
N ILE A 245 -4.47 -24.26 48.34
CA ILE A 245 -4.64 -23.87 46.94
C ILE A 245 -5.62 -22.72 46.84
N ARG A 246 -6.77 -22.82 47.48
CA ARG A 246 -7.77 -21.75 47.51
C ARG A 246 -7.22 -20.45 48.06
N LYS A 247 -6.43 -20.48 49.14
CA LYS A 247 -5.80 -19.29 49.72
C LYS A 247 -4.81 -18.64 48.72
N ILE A 248 -4.03 -19.46 48.02
CA ILE A 248 -3.08 -18.99 46.97
C ILE A 248 -3.85 -18.30 45.87
N LEU A 249 -4.91 -18.91 45.33
CA LEU A 249 -5.74 -18.36 44.25
C LEU A 249 -6.43 -17.04 44.66
N LEU A 250 -6.95 -16.98 45.91
CA LEU A 250 -7.55 -15.78 46.47
C LEU A 250 -6.54 -14.61 46.58
N ARG A 251 -5.28 -14.89 46.96
CA ARG A 251 -4.22 -13.89 47.04
C ARG A 251 -3.90 -13.34 45.66
N ILE A 252 -3.83 -14.21 44.64
CA ILE A 252 -3.64 -13.75 43.23
C ILE A 252 -4.84 -12.92 42.79
N ALA A 253 -6.06 -13.36 43.07
CA ALA A 253 -7.29 -12.63 42.70
C ALA A 253 -7.36 -11.23 43.35
N GLU A 254 -6.85 -11.06 44.56
CA GLU A 254 -6.77 -9.74 45.20
C GLU A 254 -5.77 -8.82 44.50
N LEU A 255 -4.63 -9.38 44.11
CA LEU A 255 -3.64 -8.63 43.29
C LEU A 255 -4.21 -8.23 41.93
N LEU A 256 -4.93 -9.13 41.26
CA LEU A 256 -5.60 -8.82 39.99
C LEU A 256 -6.67 -7.73 40.18
N ARG A 257 -7.49 -7.80 41.22
CA ARG A 257 -8.51 -6.76 41.53
C ARG A 257 -7.88 -5.39 41.72
N SER A 258 -6.77 -5.34 42.46
CA SER A 258 -6.04 -4.09 42.72
C SER A 258 -5.47 -3.40 41.44
N ASN A 259 -5.25 -4.20 40.38
CA ASN A 259 -4.70 -3.72 39.10
C ASN A 259 -5.70 -3.92 37.94
N ARG A 260 -6.99 -3.96 38.24
CA ARG A 260 -8.04 -4.33 37.27
C ARG A 260 -8.01 -3.46 36.02
N ASP A 261 -7.96 -2.15 36.17
CA ASP A 261 -8.05 -1.22 35.05
C ASP A 261 -6.83 -1.33 34.13
N ASP A 262 -5.65 -1.56 34.69
CA ASP A 262 -4.42 -1.78 33.95
C ASP A 262 -4.46 -3.12 33.17
N ILE A 263 -5.04 -4.17 33.77
CA ILE A 263 -5.21 -5.48 33.11
C ILE A 263 -6.21 -5.36 31.95
N LEU A 264 -7.33 -4.67 32.15
CA LEU A 264 -8.30 -4.39 31.09
C LEU A 264 -7.67 -3.61 29.94
N ALA A 265 -6.88 -2.59 30.25
CA ALA A 265 -6.17 -1.81 29.21
C ALA A 265 -5.21 -2.68 28.38
N ILE A 266 -4.55 -3.67 28.99
CA ILE A 266 -3.71 -4.63 28.26
C ILE A 266 -4.58 -5.62 27.48
N GLY A 267 -5.70 -6.08 28.03
CA GLY A 267 -6.66 -6.94 27.35
C GLY A 267 -7.22 -6.29 26.07
N ASP A 268 -7.62 -5.03 26.16
CA ASP A 268 -8.09 -4.27 25.00
C ASP A 268 -7.01 -4.11 23.92
N LYS A 269 -5.75 -3.91 24.34
CA LYS A 269 -4.62 -3.90 23.41
C LYS A 269 -4.36 -5.25 22.76
N ALA A 270 -4.51 -6.34 23.50
CA ALA A 270 -4.37 -7.69 22.94
C ALA A 270 -5.47 -7.99 21.90
N LEU A 271 -6.72 -7.61 22.17
CA LEU A 271 -7.83 -7.70 21.23
C LEU A 271 -7.54 -6.91 19.95
N TYR A 272 -7.10 -5.67 20.09
CA TYR A 272 -6.78 -4.82 18.95
C TYR A 272 -5.59 -5.36 18.14
N LEU A 273 -4.53 -5.83 18.80
CA LEU A 273 -3.36 -6.41 18.14
C LEU A 273 -3.71 -7.68 17.36
N ASP A 274 -4.63 -8.49 17.83
CA ASP A 274 -5.10 -9.69 17.12
C ASP A 274 -5.83 -9.30 15.81
N ILE A 275 -6.70 -8.28 15.86
CA ILE A 275 -7.37 -7.74 14.66
C ILE A 275 -6.36 -7.17 13.66
N LEU A 276 -5.39 -6.38 14.13
CA LEU A 276 -4.33 -5.83 13.26
C LEU A 276 -3.51 -6.94 12.63
N ASN A 277 -3.15 -7.95 13.41
CA ASN A 277 -2.38 -9.11 12.95
C ASN A 277 -3.15 -9.86 11.86
N ALA A 278 -4.43 -10.14 12.07
CA ALA A 278 -5.26 -10.85 11.09
C ALA A 278 -5.40 -10.08 9.77
N LYS A 279 -5.70 -8.77 9.82
CA LYS A 279 -5.74 -7.91 8.63
C LYS A 279 -4.39 -7.88 7.90
N SER A 280 -3.29 -7.81 8.65
CA SER A 280 -1.96 -7.68 8.09
C SER A 280 -1.42 -8.99 7.49
N ILE A 281 -1.70 -10.13 8.11
CA ILE A 281 -1.38 -11.45 7.53
C ILE A 281 -2.12 -11.62 6.21
N TYR A 282 -3.44 -11.39 6.20
CA TYR A 282 -4.23 -11.42 4.97
C TYR A 282 -3.61 -10.53 3.88
N ALA A 283 -3.21 -9.31 4.25
CA ALA A 283 -2.66 -8.33 3.33
C ALA A 283 -1.30 -8.77 2.75
N VAL A 284 -0.40 -9.29 3.57
CA VAL A 284 0.93 -9.78 3.15
C VAL A 284 0.78 -10.99 2.23
N ASP A 285 -0.06 -11.95 2.61
CA ASP A 285 -0.29 -13.18 1.83
C ASP A 285 -0.88 -12.86 0.46
N ASN A 286 -1.75 -11.85 0.36
CA ASN A 286 -2.40 -11.44 -0.89
C ASN A 286 -1.66 -10.33 -1.65
N LYS A 287 -0.44 -9.95 -1.21
CA LYS A 287 0.37 -8.88 -1.82
C LYS A 287 -0.45 -7.60 -1.96
N CYS A 288 -1.13 -7.23 -0.89
CA CYS A 288 -1.89 -5.99 -0.80
C CYS A 288 -0.98 -4.81 -0.46
N GLU A 289 -1.41 -3.61 -0.89
CA GLU A 289 -0.77 -2.34 -0.55
C GLU A 289 -1.78 -1.39 0.09
N ILE A 290 -1.27 -0.36 0.75
CA ILE A 290 -2.11 0.69 1.33
C ILE A 290 -2.36 1.77 0.28
N PRO A 291 -3.61 1.98 -0.17
CA PRO A 291 -3.93 3.08 -1.08
C PRO A 291 -3.91 4.42 -0.34
N THR A 292 -3.70 5.50 -1.09
CA THR A 292 -3.89 6.86 -0.56
C THR A 292 -5.38 7.18 -0.47
N VAL A 293 -5.92 7.31 0.74
CA VAL A 293 -7.32 7.74 0.96
C VAL A 293 -7.39 9.22 1.29
N SER A 294 -8.22 9.98 0.59
CA SER A 294 -8.34 11.43 0.76
C SER A 294 -9.75 11.93 0.48
N ASN A 295 -10.07 13.18 0.89
CA ASN A 295 -11.34 13.85 0.56
C ASN A 295 -11.47 14.25 -0.92
N ARG A 296 -10.49 13.91 -1.76
CA ARG A 296 -10.63 14.10 -3.21
C ARG A 296 -11.55 13.03 -3.75
N GLU A 297 -12.52 13.43 -4.54
CA GLU A 297 -13.53 12.56 -5.14
C GLU A 297 -12.94 11.82 -6.37
N VAL A 298 -11.86 11.04 -6.15
CA VAL A 298 -11.13 10.31 -7.20
C VAL A 298 -11.05 8.85 -6.80
N LEU A 299 -11.31 7.95 -7.75
CA LEU A 299 -10.99 6.54 -7.64
C LEU A 299 -10.00 6.20 -8.76
N SER A 300 -8.75 6.00 -8.39
CA SER A 300 -7.66 5.60 -9.28
C SER A 300 -7.05 4.32 -8.77
N LEU A 301 -7.28 3.22 -9.46
CA LEU A 301 -6.73 1.91 -9.13
C LEU A 301 -5.71 1.51 -10.18
N GLU A 302 -4.51 1.18 -9.74
CA GLU A 302 -3.42 0.71 -10.60
C GLU A 302 -3.12 -0.75 -10.30
N LYS A 303 -3.14 -1.61 -11.35
CA LYS A 303 -2.90 -3.05 -11.25
C LYS A 303 -3.77 -3.74 -10.19
N ALA A 304 -5.02 -3.33 -10.09
CA ALA A 304 -5.99 -3.85 -9.14
C ALA A 304 -6.39 -5.29 -9.51
N ARG A 305 -6.42 -6.17 -8.53
CA ARG A 305 -6.76 -7.59 -8.66
C ARG A 305 -7.98 -7.92 -7.82
N HIS A 306 -8.87 -8.77 -8.34
CA HIS A 306 -10.00 -9.24 -7.56
C HIS A 306 -9.53 -10.25 -6.50
N PRO A 307 -9.85 -10.08 -5.20
CA PRO A 307 -9.34 -10.94 -4.12
C PRO A 307 -9.65 -12.42 -4.26
N PHE A 308 -10.78 -12.77 -4.89
CA PHE A 308 -11.27 -14.14 -5.00
C PHE A 308 -10.87 -14.85 -6.31
N ILE A 309 -10.10 -14.20 -7.17
CA ILE A 309 -9.55 -14.81 -8.37
C ILE A 309 -8.11 -15.24 -8.07
N ASP A 310 -7.77 -16.44 -8.52
CA ASP A 310 -6.43 -17.00 -8.39
C ASP A 310 -5.36 -15.99 -8.87
N LYS A 311 -4.31 -15.83 -8.08
CA LYS A 311 -3.23 -14.86 -8.30
C LYS A 311 -2.52 -15.06 -9.65
N ASP A 312 -2.48 -16.29 -10.15
CA ASP A 312 -1.82 -16.64 -11.41
C ASP A 312 -2.73 -16.46 -12.63
N LYS A 313 -4.04 -16.31 -12.41
CA LYS A 313 -5.06 -16.17 -13.46
C LYS A 313 -5.67 -14.79 -13.55
N VAL A 314 -5.57 -14.00 -12.49
CA VAL A 314 -6.17 -12.66 -12.44
C VAL A 314 -5.45 -11.70 -13.38
N VAL A 315 -6.19 -11.03 -14.24
CA VAL A 315 -5.67 -9.94 -15.08
C VAL A 315 -5.88 -8.64 -14.32
N PRO A 316 -4.79 -7.91 -14.01
CA PRO A 316 -4.89 -6.67 -13.24
C PRO A 316 -5.60 -5.57 -14.02
N LEU A 317 -6.46 -4.82 -13.33
CA LEU A 317 -7.20 -3.68 -13.87
C LEU A 317 -6.50 -2.37 -13.51
N THR A 318 -6.50 -1.42 -14.45
CA THR A 318 -6.01 -0.05 -14.22
C THR A 318 -7.00 0.94 -14.81
N PHE A 319 -7.48 1.87 -13.99
CA PHE A 319 -8.41 2.92 -14.39
C PHE A 319 -8.40 4.09 -13.40
N GLU A 320 -8.89 5.24 -13.85
CA GLU A 320 -9.03 6.46 -13.02
C GLU A 320 -10.38 7.12 -13.33
N ILE A 321 -11.15 7.52 -12.30
CA ILE A 321 -12.37 8.35 -12.41
C ILE A 321 -12.33 9.48 -11.39
N GLY A 322 -13.02 10.58 -11.68
CA GLY A 322 -13.10 11.75 -10.81
C GLY A 322 -12.03 12.80 -11.06
N LYS A 323 -11.25 12.68 -12.16
CA LYS A 323 -10.29 13.69 -12.59
C LYS A 323 -10.75 14.37 -13.87
N ASP A 324 -10.79 13.66 -14.96
CA ASP A 324 -11.20 14.18 -16.28
C ASP A 324 -12.67 13.84 -16.57
N TYR A 325 -13.19 12.79 -15.96
CA TYR A 325 -14.58 12.33 -16.06
C TYR A 325 -15.05 11.71 -14.74
N ASP A 326 -16.36 11.72 -14.53
CA ASP A 326 -17.02 11.19 -13.33
C ASP A 326 -17.68 9.83 -13.56
N ILE A 327 -17.95 9.49 -14.80
CA ILE A 327 -18.61 8.24 -15.21
C ILE A 327 -17.72 7.46 -16.14
N LEU A 328 -17.52 6.16 -15.85
CA LEU A 328 -16.89 5.19 -16.75
C LEU A 328 -17.94 4.21 -17.26
N LEU A 329 -18.24 4.30 -18.57
CA LEU A 329 -19.20 3.45 -19.24
C LEU A 329 -18.47 2.25 -19.88
N ILE A 330 -18.61 1.08 -19.29
CA ILE A 330 -17.91 -0.14 -19.74
C ILE A 330 -18.81 -0.92 -20.71
N THR A 331 -18.30 -1.20 -21.88
CA THR A 331 -19.01 -1.86 -22.97
C THR A 331 -18.32 -3.17 -23.38
N GLY A 332 -18.99 -4.02 -24.12
CA GLY A 332 -18.43 -5.31 -24.57
C GLY A 332 -19.31 -6.51 -24.22
N PRO A 333 -18.89 -7.74 -24.57
CA PRO A 333 -19.66 -8.95 -24.29
C PRO A 333 -19.69 -9.26 -22.77
N ASN A 334 -20.74 -9.94 -22.31
CA ASN A 334 -20.89 -10.29 -20.88
C ASN A 334 -19.78 -11.21 -20.38
N THR A 335 -19.31 -12.11 -21.23
CA THR A 335 -18.19 -13.01 -20.95
C THR A 335 -16.83 -12.30 -20.80
N GLY A 336 -16.75 -11.00 -21.11
CA GLY A 336 -15.50 -10.22 -21.12
C GLY A 336 -14.99 -9.81 -19.74
N GLY A 337 -15.75 -10.01 -18.65
CA GLY A 337 -15.35 -9.65 -17.29
C GLY A 337 -15.80 -8.26 -16.81
N LYS A 338 -16.82 -7.64 -17.44
CA LYS A 338 -17.40 -6.35 -17.01
C LYS A 338 -17.84 -6.36 -15.56
N THR A 339 -18.65 -7.36 -15.17
CA THR A 339 -19.12 -7.55 -13.79
C THR A 339 -17.98 -7.71 -12.80
N VAL A 340 -16.91 -8.42 -13.18
CA VAL A 340 -15.71 -8.58 -12.34
C VAL A 340 -15.01 -7.24 -12.16
N ALA A 341 -14.93 -6.40 -13.19
CA ALA A 341 -14.34 -5.07 -13.09
C ALA A 341 -15.12 -4.17 -12.12
N LEU A 342 -16.47 -4.17 -12.20
CA LEU A 342 -17.33 -3.45 -11.26
C LEU A 342 -17.13 -3.97 -9.82
N LYS A 343 -17.22 -5.28 -9.63
CA LYS A 343 -17.02 -5.91 -8.30
C LYS A 343 -15.64 -5.57 -7.75
N THR A 344 -14.59 -5.60 -8.57
CA THR A 344 -13.23 -5.22 -8.14
C THR A 344 -13.19 -3.77 -7.66
N ALA A 345 -13.73 -2.82 -8.44
CA ALA A 345 -13.75 -1.42 -8.07
C ALA A 345 -14.49 -1.18 -6.74
N GLY A 346 -15.67 -1.79 -6.57
CA GLY A 346 -16.49 -1.67 -5.37
C GLY A 346 -15.88 -2.33 -4.15
N LEU A 347 -15.46 -3.58 -4.27
CA LEU A 347 -14.89 -4.35 -3.17
C LEU A 347 -13.59 -3.73 -2.65
N LEU A 348 -12.66 -3.34 -3.54
CA LEU A 348 -11.42 -2.70 -3.11
C LEU A 348 -11.66 -1.33 -2.46
N THR A 349 -12.68 -0.60 -2.90
CA THR A 349 -13.11 0.64 -2.24
C THR A 349 -13.63 0.35 -0.83
N LEU A 350 -14.50 -0.64 -0.65
CA LEU A 350 -15.00 -1.05 0.68
C LEU A 350 -13.87 -1.51 1.59
N MET A 351 -12.93 -2.31 1.08
CA MET A 351 -11.74 -2.73 1.82
C MET A 351 -10.98 -1.52 2.36
N ALA A 352 -10.59 -0.60 1.48
CA ALA A 352 -9.82 0.58 1.86
C ALA A 352 -10.55 1.44 2.88
N LEU A 353 -11.85 1.69 2.68
CA LEU A 353 -12.67 2.47 3.60
C LEU A 353 -12.90 1.77 4.95
N SER A 354 -12.71 0.45 5.02
CA SER A 354 -12.79 -0.35 6.25
C SER A 354 -11.43 -0.59 6.92
N GLY A 355 -10.38 0.09 6.47
CA GLY A 355 -9.03 -0.05 7.02
C GLY A 355 -8.38 -1.39 6.67
N ILE A 356 -8.72 -1.97 5.51
CA ILE A 356 -8.14 -3.19 4.97
C ILE A 356 -7.30 -2.82 3.75
N PRO A 357 -6.02 -3.25 3.67
CA PRO A 357 -5.18 -3.08 2.48
C PRO A 357 -5.78 -3.74 1.24
N ILE A 358 -5.47 -3.22 0.06
CA ILE A 358 -6.04 -3.69 -1.20
C ILE A 358 -5.01 -4.38 -2.10
N PRO A 359 -5.36 -5.42 -2.85
CA PRO A 359 -4.48 -6.07 -3.82
C PRO A 359 -4.33 -5.22 -5.10
N ALA A 360 -3.66 -4.07 -4.97
CA ALA A 360 -3.40 -3.10 -6.04
C ALA A 360 -2.02 -2.46 -5.84
N SER A 361 -1.57 -1.62 -6.78
CA SER A 361 -0.33 -0.84 -6.62
C SER A 361 -0.46 0.20 -5.50
N GLU A 362 0.65 0.51 -4.83
CA GLU A 362 0.77 1.57 -3.81
C GLU A 362 0.36 2.97 -4.32
N ASN A 363 0.44 3.18 -5.65
CA ASN A 363 0.05 4.44 -6.28
C ASN A 363 -1.47 4.62 -6.36
N SER A 364 -2.26 3.62 -5.98
CA SER A 364 -3.72 3.68 -6.02
C SER A 364 -4.27 4.73 -5.07
N LYS A 365 -5.31 5.45 -5.52
CA LYS A 365 -5.94 6.54 -4.78
C LYS A 365 -7.43 6.30 -4.69
N ILE A 366 -7.98 6.43 -3.50
CA ILE A 366 -9.40 6.19 -3.24
C ILE A 366 -9.97 7.42 -2.53
N GLY A 367 -11.08 7.94 -3.07
CA GLY A 367 -11.86 8.98 -2.42
C GLY A 367 -12.49 8.47 -1.12
N PHE A 368 -12.60 9.33 -0.13
CA PHE A 368 -13.36 9.01 1.06
C PHE A 368 -14.86 9.11 0.75
N PHE A 369 -15.41 8.02 0.18
CA PHE A 369 -16.81 7.95 -0.22
C PHE A 369 -17.72 7.72 0.99
N GLU A 370 -18.76 8.55 1.11
CA GLU A 370 -19.81 8.42 2.13
C GLU A 370 -20.79 7.29 1.79
N GLY A 371 -20.96 6.99 0.48
CA GLY A 371 -21.83 5.95 -0.04
C GLY A 371 -21.15 5.11 -1.12
N VAL A 372 -21.22 3.78 -0.98
CA VAL A 372 -20.90 2.83 -2.05
C VAL A 372 -22.18 2.08 -2.36
N PHE A 373 -22.69 2.29 -3.56
CA PHE A 373 -23.93 1.73 -4.04
C PHE A 373 -23.65 0.76 -5.20
N ALA A 374 -24.19 -0.43 -5.14
CA ALA A 374 -24.00 -1.44 -6.16
C ALA A 374 -25.35 -2.09 -6.50
N ASP A 375 -25.65 -2.14 -7.80
CA ASP A 375 -26.71 -2.97 -8.39
C ASP A 375 -26.03 -3.87 -9.44
N ILE A 376 -25.62 -5.04 -8.97
CA ILE A 376 -24.89 -6.04 -9.75
C ILE A 376 -25.57 -7.38 -9.47
N GLY A 377 -26.10 -8.04 -10.46
CA GLY A 377 -26.80 -9.31 -10.24
C GLY A 377 -26.81 -10.20 -11.46
N ASP A 378 -26.71 -11.53 -11.25
CA ASP A 378 -26.97 -12.54 -12.26
C ASP A 378 -28.47 -12.77 -12.37
N GLU A 379 -29.05 -12.52 -13.55
CA GLU A 379 -30.43 -12.82 -13.89
C GLU A 379 -30.76 -14.34 -13.94
N GLN A 380 -29.83 -15.23 -13.56
CA GLN A 380 -29.93 -16.67 -13.80
C GLN A 380 -30.60 -17.48 -12.70
N SER A 381 -31.16 -16.88 -11.67
CA SER A 381 -31.98 -17.63 -10.72
C SER A 381 -33.39 -17.85 -11.29
N ILE A 382 -33.69 -19.08 -11.66
CA ILE A 382 -34.93 -19.55 -12.33
C ILE A 382 -36.23 -19.19 -11.56
N GLU A 383 -36.11 -18.83 -10.27
CA GLU A 383 -37.26 -18.50 -9.41
C GLU A 383 -37.72 -17.02 -9.48
N GLN A 384 -37.02 -16.14 -10.22
CA GLN A 384 -37.30 -14.69 -10.21
C GLN A 384 -37.58 -14.04 -11.58
N SER A 385 -37.89 -14.80 -12.63
CA SER A 385 -37.99 -14.33 -14.02
C SER A 385 -39.11 -13.31 -14.36
N LEU A 386 -40.03 -13.01 -13.45
CA LEU A 386 -41.04 -11.91 -13.61
C LEU A 386 -40.68 -10.69 -12.72
N SER A 387 -39.60 -10.74 -12.03
CA SER A 387 -39.19 -9.80 -10.96
C SER A 387 -37.86 -9.09 -11.22
N SER A 388 -37.02 -9.55 -12.16
CA SER A 388 -35.66 -9.01 -12.33
C SER A 388 -35.64 -7.52 -12.66
N PHE A 389 -36.33 -7.07 -13.68
CA PHE A 389 -36.39 -5.64 -14.04
C PHE A 389 -36.99 -4.79 -12.92
N SER A 390 -38.08 -5.27 -12.27
CA SER A 390 -38.67 -4.55 -11.14
C SER A 390 -37.79 -4.47 -9.94
N ALA A 391 -36.97 -5.50 -9.67
CA ALA A 391 -35.99 -5.50 -8.60
C ALA A 391 -34.84 -4.51 -8.90
N HIS A 392 -34.31 -4.52 -10.12
CA HIS A 392 -33.33 -3.54 -10.58
C HIS A 392 -33.85 -2.11 -10.46
N LEU A 393 -35.10 -1.83 -10.93
CA LEU A 393 -35.71 -0.52 -10.79
C LEU A 393 -35.83 -0.07 -9.33
N LYS A 394 -36.17 -0.99 -8.42
CA LYS A 394 -36.26 -0.69 -7.00
C LYS A 394 -34.89 -0.31 -6.45
N ASN A 395 -33.86 -1.09 -6.76
CA ASN A 395 -32.49 -0.81 -6.32
C ASN A 395 -31.98 0.52 -6.90
N VAL A 396 -32.15 0.74 -8.20
CA VAL A 396 -31.78 2.01 -8.85
C VAL A 396 -32.51 3.19 -8.20
N LYS A 397 -33.82 3.06 -7.90
CA LYS A 397 -34.57 4.10 -7.19
C LYS A 397 -33.96 4.42 -5.82
N GLU A 398 -33.59 3.39 -5.04
CA GLU A 398 -32.97 3.59 -3.73
C GLU A 398 -31.58 4.25 -3.87
N ILE A 399 -30.80 3.85 -4.87
CA ILE A 399 -29.50 4.46 -5.18
C ILE A 399 -29.66 5.93 -5.53
N LEU A 400 -30.56 6.26 -6.48
CA LEU A 400 -30.77 7.65 -6.94
C LEU A 400 -31.28 8.56 -5.81
N ALA A 401 -32.02 8.01 -4.85
CA ALA A 401 -32.47 8.76 -3.67
C ALA A 401 -31.35 9.09 -2.68
N GLY A 402 -30.30 8.25 -2.61
CA GLY A 402 -29.21 8.39 -1.66
C GLY A 402 -27.90 8.92 -2.25
N VAL A 403 -27.81 9.06 -3.58
CA VAL A 403 -26.56 9.43 -4.25
C VAL A 403 -26.21 10.90 -4.05
N THR A 404 -24.94 11.15 -3.74
CA THR A 404 -24.31 12.46 -3.65
C THR A 404 -23.04 12.49 -4.48
N LYS A 405 -22.39 13.66 -4.59
CA LYS A 405 -21.09 13.75 -5.27
C LYS A 405 -19.99 12.90 -4.60
N ASN A 406 -20.14 12.59 -3.30
CA ASN A 406 -19.23 11.76 -2.51
C ASN A 406 -19.65 10.28 -2.55
N SER A 407 -20.37 9.86 -3.58
CA SER A 407 -20.83 8.48 -3.75
C SER A 407 -20.07 7.78 -4.87
N LEU A 408 -19.82 6.48 -4.67
CA LEU A 408 -19.43 5.54 -5.72
C LEU A 408 -20.65 4.71 -6.10
N VAL A 409 -20.99 4.69 -7.38
CA VAL A 409 -22.17 3.99 -7.92
C VAL A 409 -21.71 2.94 -8.95
N LEU A 410 -22.18 1.72 -8.79
CA LEU A 410 -21.80 0.57 -9.62
C LEU A 410 -23.08 -0.05 -10.17
N LEU A 411 -23.34 0.11 -11.48
CA LEU A 411 -24.55 -0.39 -12.14
C LEU A 411 -24.16 -1.38 -13.24
N ASP A 412 -24.57 -2.61 -13.11
CA ASP A 412 -24.35 -3.65 -14.12
C ASP A 412 -25.57 -3.78 -15.02
N GLU A 413 -25.34 -3.88 -16.31
CA GLU A 413 -26.37 -4.04 -17.37
C GLU A 413 -27.56 -3.07 -17.26
N LEU A 414 -27.27 -1.78 -17.01
CA LEU A 414 -28.29 -0.77 -16.79
C LEU A 414 -29.29 -0.71 -17.96
N GLY A 415 -30.60 -0.86 -17.64
CA GLY A 415 -31.72 -0.86 -18.57
C GLY A 415 -32.05 -2.22 -19.16
N SER A 416 -31.35 -3.30 -18.77
CA SER A 416 -31.67 -4.67 -19.22
C SER A 416 -33.04 -5.17 -18.69
N GLY A 417 -33.59 -6.17 -19.33
CA GLY A 417 -34.83 -6.83 -18.89
C GLY A 417 -36.15 -6.17 -19.36
N THR A 418 -36.06 -5.15 -20.25
CA THR A 418 -37.23 -4.51 -20.90
C THR A 418 -37.03 -4.33 -22.41
N ASP A 419 -37.95 -3.62 -23.09
CA ASP A 419 -37.77 -3.26 -24.50
C ASP A 419 -36.43 -2.52 -24.68
N PRO A 420 -35.61 -2.90 -25.68
CA PRO A 420 -34.27 -2.33 -25.88
C PRO A 420 -34.25 -0.81 -26.08
N ILE A 421 -35.31 -0.24 -26.67
CA ILE A 421 -35.40 1.21 -26.91
C ILE A 421 -35.72 1.93 -25.59
N GLU A 422 -36.69 1.41 -24.84
CA GLU A 422 -37.06 1.96 -23.53
C GLU A 422 -35.91 1.79 -22.51
N GLY A 423 -35.28 0.61 -22.51
CA GLY A 423 -34.14 0.32 -21.63
C GLY A 423 -32.94 1.24 -21.91
N ALA A 424 -32.63 1.50 -23.18
CA ALA A 424 -31.58 2.44 -23.55
C ALA A 424 -31.91 3.89 -23.14
N ALA A 425 -33.17 4.33 -23.35
CA ALA A 425 -33.61 5.65 -22.96
C ALA A 425 -33.58 5.84 -21.44
N PHE A 426 -34.01 4.83 -20.68
CA PHE A 426 -33.92 4.81 -19.23
C PHE A 426 -32.44 4.87 -18.75
N ALA A 427 -31.57 4.08 -19.35
CA ALA A 427 -30.15 4.08 -19.02
C ALA A 427 -29.51 5.45 -19.25
N MET A 428 -29.78 6.10 -20.38
CA MET A 428 -29.28 7.46 -20.66
C MET A 428 -29.78 8.47 -19.62
N ALA A 429 -31.07 8.43 -19.24
CA ALA A 429 -31.62 9.32 -18.24
C ALA A 429 -31.00 9.13 -16.83
N VAL A 430 -30.69 7.89 -16.45
CA VAL A 430 -29.99 7.59 -15.19
C VAL A 430 -28.54 8.10 -15.24
N ILE A 431 -27.86 7.92 -16.36
CA ILE A 431 -26.49 8.40 -16.59
C ILE A 431 -26.45 9.93 -16.47
N ASP A 432 -27.40 10.66 -17.09
CA ASP A 432 -27.53 12.11 -16.98
C ASP A 432 -27.68 12.56 -15.53
N TYR A 433 -28.59 11.92 -14.80
CA TYR A 433 -28.80 12.24 -13.40
C TYR A 433 -27.55 12.05 -12.55
N LEU A 434 -26.79 10.95 -12.77
CA LEU A 434 -25.55 10.69 -12.06
C LEU A 434 -24.46 11.69 -12.44
N ASN A 435 -24.38 12.10 -13.70
CA ASN A 435 -23.46 13.10 -14.21
C ASN A 435 -23.75 14.49 -13.62
N GLU A 436 -25.02 14.89 -13.57
CA GLU A 436 -25.44 16.13 -12.90
C GLU A 436 -25.06 16.15 -11.39
N LYS A 437 -25.19 15.01 -10.72
CA LYS A 437 -24.77 14.83 -9.31
C LYS A 437 -23.27 14.76 -9.15
N LYS A 438 -22.49 14.58 -10.23
CA LYS A 438 -21.04 14.34 -10.20
C LYS A 438 -20.64 13.13 -9.36
N ALA A 439 -21.53 12.14 -9.28
CA ALA A 439 -21.27 10.89 -8.59
C ALA A 439 -20.29 10.03 -9.39
N LYS A 440 -19.30 9.46 -8.71
CA LYS A 440 -18.33 8.58 -9.37
C LYS A 440 -19.01 7.26 -9.72
N SER A 441 -19.13 6.98 -11.01
CA SER A 441 -19.99 5.88 -11.46
C SER A 441 -19.28 4.95 -12.43
N PHE A 442 -19.43 3.64 -12.20
CA PHE A 442 -19.10 2.59 -13.14
C PHE A 442 -20.41 1.98 -13.65
N ILE A 443 -20.62 2.03 -14.94
CA ILE A 443 -21.87 1.55 -15.55
C ILE A 443 -21.53 0.61 -16.68
N THR A 444 -22.13 -0.58 -16.70
CA THR A 444 -22.01 -1.46 -17.86
C THR A 444 -23.29 -1.44 -18.69
N THR A 445 -23.13 -1.60 -19.98
CA THR A 445 -24.24 -1.70 -20.92
C THR A 445 -23.85 -2.48 -22.16
N HIS A 446 -24.83 -3.04 -22.82
CA HIS A 446 -24.70 -3.66 -24.14
C HIS A 446 -25.44 -2.87 -25.25
N TYR A 447 -26.15 -1.78 -24.88
CA TYR A 447 -26.92 -0.97 -25.86
C TYR A 447 -26.03 -0.07 -26.69
N SER A 448 -26.16 -0.17 -28.03
CA SER A 448 -25.37 0.66 -28.97
C SER A 448 -25.69 2.14 -28.85
N GLN A 449 -26.95 2.50 -28.55
CA GLN A 449 -27.36 3.90 -28.34
C GLN A 449 -26.66 4.52 -27.13
N VAL A 450 -26.57 3.79 -26.01
CA VAL A 450 -25.92 4.26 -24.79
C VAL A 450 -24.41 4.39 -25.00
N LYS A 451 -23.77 3.51 -25.80
CA LYS A 451 -22.37 3.63 -26.20
C LYS A 451 -22.09 4.93 -26.97
N ALA A 452 -22.92 5.21 -27.96
CA ALA A 452 -22.81 6.43 -28.77
C ALA A 452 -23.08 7.68 -27.95
N TYR A 453 -24.01 7.62 -27.01
CA TYR A 453 -24.34 8.68 -26.07
C TYR A 453 -23.13 9.01 -25.19
N GLY A 454 -22.57 8.01 -24.49
CA GLY A 454 -21.46 8.21 -23.58
C GLY A 454 -20.16 8.71 -24.24
N TYR A 455 -20.01 8.47 -25.56
CA TYR A 455 -18.86 9.00 -26.32
C TYR A 455 -18.97 10.50 -26.60
N ASN A 456 -20.20 11.06 -26.68
CA ASN A 456 -20.43 12.44 -27.07
C ASN A 456 -20.64 13.38 -25.87
N GLU A 457 -20.89 12.85 -24.68
CA GLU A 457 -21.22 13.64 -23.50
C GLU A 457 -19.99 13.95 -22.62
N GLU A 458 -19.88 15.19 -22.17
CA GLU A 458 -18.83 15.61 -21.25
C GLU A 458 -19.00 14.97 -19.86
N GLY A 459 -17.89 14.60 -19.24
CA GLY A 459 -17.89 13.97 -17.91
C GLY A 459 -18.10 12.46 -17.94
N ILE A 460 -18.25 11.87 -19.13
CA ILE A 460 -18.39 10.42 -19.35
C ILE A 460 -17.22 9.93 -20.19
N GLU A 461 -16.56 8.87 -19.75
CA GLU A 461 -15.56 8.18 -20.55
C GLU A 461 -16.05 6.77 -20.89
N THR A 462 -15.75 6.31 -22.09
CA THR A 462 -16.10 4.97 -22.53
C THR A 462 -14.93 4.02 -22.36
N ALA A 463 -15.22 2.79 -21.96
CA ALA A 463 -14.24 1.73 -21.88
C ALA A 463 -14.78 0.43 -22.46
N SER A 464 -13.89 -0.48 -22.81
CA SER A 464 -14.26 -1.82 -23.24
C SER A 464 -13.40 -2.89 -22.62
N MET A 465 -13.99 -4.06 -22.46
CA MET A 465 -13.22 -5.27 -22.15
C MET A 465 -12.63 -5.82 -23.44
N GLU A 466 -11.31 -5.99 -23.46
CA GLU A 466 -10.61 -6.52 -24.63
C GLU A 466 -11.02 -7.97 -24.91
N PHE A 467 -11.28 -8.27 -26.14
CA PHE A 467 -11.63 -9.61 -26.60
C PHE A 467 -10.69 -10.02 -27.74
N ASN A 468 -10.03 -11.15 -27.60
CA ASN A 468 -9.17 -11.69 -28.63
C ASN A 468 -10.02 -12.44 -29.65
N THR A 469 -10.17 -11.83 -30.84
CA THR A 469 -10.96 -12.41 -31.94
C THR A 469 -10.28 -13.64 -32.55
N ASP A 470 -8.97 -13.82 -32.42
CA ASP A 470 -8.24 -14.95 -32.98
C ASP A 470 -8.40 -16.21 -32.15
N THR A 471 -8.34 -16.08 -30.82
CA THR A 471 -8.54 -17.19 -29.86
C THR A 471 -9.99 -17.37 -29.44
N LEU A 472 -10.89 -16.48 -29.83
CA LEU A 472 -12.30 -16.38 -29.39
C LEU A 472 -12.45 -16.39 -27.87
N SER A 473 -11.51 -15.73 -27.18
CA SER A 473 -11.49 -15.69 -25.70
C SER A 473 -11.29 -14.25 -25.18
N PRO A 474 -11.87 -13.93 -24.02
CA PRO A 474 -11.63 -12.66 -23.37
C PRO A 474 -10.17 -12.59 -22.85
N THR A 475 -9.54 -11.42 -22.98
CA THR A 475 -8.24 -11.15 -22.36
C THR A 475 -8.40 -10.56 -20.95
N TYR A 476 -9.61 -10.17 -20.56
CA TYR A 476 -9.97 -9.51 -19.31
C TYR A 476 -9.25 -8.16 -19.07
N ARG A 477 -8.66 -7.58 -20.10
CA ARG A 477 -8.03 -6.25 -20.02
C ARG A 477 -9.08 -5.17 -20.25
N LEU A 478 -9.04 -4.12 -19.41
CA LEU A 478 -9.88 -2.95 -19.57
C LEU A 478 -9.16 -1.90 -20.44
N LEU A 479 -9.79 -1.52 -21.54
CA LEU A 479 -9.29 -0.47 -22.45
C LEU A 479 -10.14 0.78 -22.25
N VAL A 480 -9.59 1.79 -21.59
CA VAL A 480 -10.26 3.07 -21.34
C VAL A 480 -10.09 3.98 -22.57
N GLY A 481 -11.13 4.73 -22.92
CA GLY A 481 -11.16 5.60 -24.12
C GLY A 481 -11.54 4.88 -25.42
N ILE A 482 -11.82 3.57 -25.33
CA ILE A 482 -12.17 2.78 -26.51
C ILE A 482 -13.53 2.10 -26.26
N PRO A 483 -14.58 2.50 -26.97
CA PRO A 483 -15.86 1.81 -26.89
C PRO A 483 -15.78 0.40 -27.50
N GLY A 484 -16.47 -0.57 -26.89
CA GLY A 484 -16.45 -1.97 -27.31
C GLY A 484 -17.21 -2.22 -28.61
N GLU A 485 -16.59 -3.01 -29.48
CA GLU A 485 -17.22 -3.53 -30.71
C GLU A 485 -18.25 -4.62 -30.41
N SER A 486 -19.24 -4.71 -31.26
CA SER A 486 -20.21 -5.84 -31.24
C SER A 486 -19.67 -6.97 -32.12
N ASN A 487 -19.00 -7.95 -31.52
CA ASN A 487 -18.31 -9.02 -32.24
C ASN A 487 -19.19 -10.28 -32.50
N ALA A 488 -20.49 -10.24 -32.19
CA ALA A 488 -21.34 -11.42 -32.25
C ALA A 488 -21.35 -12.12 -33.62
N LEU A 489 -21.46 -11.37 -34.73
CA LEU A 489 -21.45 -11.95 -36.08
C LEU A 489 -20.06 -12.47 -36.48
N THR A 490 -18.99 -11.82 -36.04
CA THR A 490 -17.62 -12.27 -36.29
C THR A 490 -17.34 -13.56 -35.52
N ILE A 491 -17.77 -13.64 -34.27
CA ILE A 491 -17.69 -14.87 -33.45
C ILE A 491 -18.51 -15.99 -34.10
N ALA A 492 -19.77 -15.73 -34.49
CA ALA A 492 -20.64 -16.70 -35.14
C ALA A 492 -20.01 -17.24 -36.46
N GLN A 493 -19.42 -16.38 -37.26
CA GLN A 493 -18.71 -16.75 -38.49
C GLN A 493 -17.54 -17.68 -38.20
N ARG A 494 -16.72 -17.37 -37.22
CA ARG A 494 -15.56 -18.20 -36.80
C ARG A 494 -16.00 -19.54 -36.16
N MET A 495 -17.16 -19.56 -35.49
CA MET A 495 -17.74 -20.81 -34.96
C MET A 495 -18.34 -21.69 -36.05
N GLY A 496 -18.28 -21.28 -37.32
CA GLY A 496 -18.69 -22.10 -38.45
C GLY A 496 -20.14 -21.95 -38.86
N LEU A 497 -20.84 -20.87 -38.44
CA LEU A 497 -22.17 -20.60 -38.97
C LEU A 497 -22.09 -20.35 -40.47
N PRO A 498 -23.11 -20.84 -41.28
CA PRO A 498 -23.13 -20.64 -42.73
C PRO A 498 -23.05 -19.16 -43.08
N GLU A 499 -22.21 -18.82 -44.07
CA GLU A 499 -22.02 -17.43 -44.55
C GLU A 499 -23.33 -16.80 -45.04
N SER A 500 -24.28 -17.62 -45.56
CA SER A 500 -25.61 -17.18 -45.96
C SER A 500 -26.44 -16.63 -44.80
N ILE A 501 -26.26 -17.14 -43.58
CA ILE A 501 -26.91 -16.62 -42.36
C ILE A 501 -26.25 -15.34 -41.91
N ILE A 502 -24.92 -15.32 -41.89
CA ILE A 502 -24.11 -14.15 -41.46
C ILE A 502 -24.41 -12.95 -42.38
N SER A 503 -24.40 -13.14 -43.69
CA SER A 503 -24.66 -12.06 -44.65
C SER A 503 -26.08 -11.53 -44.54
N LYS A 504 -27.09 -12.39 -44.31
CA LYS A 504 -28.47 -11.95 -44.05
C LYS A 504 -28.56 -11.18 -42.74
N ALA A 505 -27.94 -11.67 -41.68
CA ALA A 505 -27.88 -10.96 -40.38
C ALA A 505 -27.25 -9.57 -40.51
N ARG A 506 -26.15 -9.45 -41.26
CA ARG A 506 -25.51 -8.13 -41.57
C ARG A 506 -26.43 -7.21 -42.36
N ALA A 507 -27.28 -7.75 -43.23
CA ALA A 507 -28.24 -6.96 -44.00
C ALA A 507 -29.38 -6.38 -43.16
N TYR A 508 -29.74 -7.04 -42.05
CA TYR A 508 -30.75 -6.57 -41.11
C TYR A 508 -30.28 -5.50 -40.15
N ILE A 509 -28.94 -5.29 -40.01
CA ILE A 509 -28.41 -4.23 -39.17
C ILE A 509 -28.66 -2.87 -39.85
N SER A 510 -29.27 -1.94 -39.10
CA SER A 510 -29.58 -0.59 -39.59
C SER A 510 -28.34 0.20 -40.02
N GLU A 511 -28.52 1.13 -40.98
CA GLU A 511 -27.40 1.95 -41.49
C GLU A 511 -26.74 2.83 -40.40
N ASP A 512 -27.53 3.31 -39.44
CA ASP A 512 -27.02 4.13 -38.36
C ASP A 512 -26.13 3.34 -37.39
N ASN A 513 -26.48 2.11 -37.09
CA ASN A 513 -25.65 1.20 -36.32
C ASN A 513 -24.32 0.88 -37.04
N LYS A 514 -24.34 0.72 -38.38
CA LYS A 514 -23.13 0.51 -39.19
C LYS A 514 -22.18 1.71 -39.17
N LYS A 515 -22.72 2.94 -39.14
CA LYS A 515 -21.89 4.16 -39.03
C LYS A 515 -21.18 4.24 -37.64
N VAL A 516 -21.92 3.93 -36.57
CA VAL A 516 -21.36 3.90 -35.21
C VAL A 516 -20.27 2.82 -35.06
N GLU A 517 -20.52 1.59 -35.56
CA GLU A 517 -19.50 0.53 -35.54
C GLU A 517 -18.23 0.91 -36.32
N LYS A 518 -18.37 1.51 -37.52
CA LYS A 518 -17.21 1.97 -38.30
C LYS A 518 -16.43 3.08 -37.64
N MET A 519 -17.09 3.96 -36.87
CA MET A 519 -16.44 4.99 -36.06
C MET A 519 -15.67 4.37 -34.91
N ILE A 520 -16.23 3.39 -34.20
CA ILE A 520 -15.60 2.62 -33.11
C ILE A 520 -14.36 1.88 -33.62
N GLU A 521 -14.43 1.22 -34.79
CA GLU A 521 -13.30 0.52 -35.42
C GLU A 521 -12.14 1.49 -35.73
N ASN A 522 -12.44 2.67 -36.26
CA ASN A 522 -11.43 3.69 -36.53
C ASN A 522 -10.75 4.22 -35.25
N ILE A 523 -11.52 4.38 -34.16
CA ILE A 523 -11.02 4.83 -32.85
C ILE A 523 -10.08 3.78 -32.26
N LYS A 524 -10.49 2.52 -32.29
CA LYS A 524 -9.70 1.39 -31.81
C LYS A 524 -8.35 1.29 -32.52
N THR A 525 -8.34 1.36 -33.85
CA THR A 525 -7.12 1.31 -34.64
C THR A 525 -6.17 2.44 -34.27
N LYS A 526 -6.68 3.66 -34.14
CA LYS A 526 -5.86 4.82 -33.73
C LYS A 526 -5.35 4.71 -32.27
N SER A 527 -6.16 4.16 -31.37
CA SER A 527 -5.74 3.96 -30.00
C SER A 527 -4.66 2.89 -29.89
N GLN A 528 -4.76 1.79 -30.63
CA GLN A 528 -3.70 0.77 -30.69
C GLN A 528 -2.38 1.36 -31.23
N GLU A 529 -2.43 2.16 -32.29
CA GLU A 529 -1.25 2.86 -32.79
C GLU A 529 -0.62 3.80 -31.75
N LEU A 530 -1.46 4.47 -30.96
CA LEU A 530 -1.00 5.36 -29.89
C LEU A 530 -0.35 4.58 -28.73
N ASP A 531 -0.92 3.44 -28.35
CA ASP A 531 -0.37 2.61 -27.26
C ASP A 531 0.96 1.98 -27.68
N GLU A 532 1.08 1.49 -28.92
CA GLU A 532 2.36 1.02 -29.46
C GLU A 532 3.43 2.14 -29.48
N MET A 533 3.04 3.36 -29.84
CA MET A 533 3.93 4.51 -29.78
C MET A 533 4.34 4.87 -28.34
N ARG A 534 3.40 4.81 -27.38
CA ARG A 534 3.70 5.05 -25.96
C ARG A 534 4.66 4.02 -25.39
N GLU A 535 4.44 2.73 -25.67
CA GLU A 535 5.36 1.67 -25.24
C GLU A 535 6.76 1.84 -25.85
N ARG A 536 6.84 2.20 -27.13
CA ARG A 536 8.10 2.46 -27.80
C ARG A 536 8.82 3.67 -27.20
N PHE A 537 8.08 4.73 -26.87
CA PHE A 537 8.62 5.91 -26.22
C PHE A 537 9.12 5.59 -24.80
N ALA A 538 8.36 4.81 -24.03
CA ALA A 538 8.76 4.39 -22.69
C ALA A 538 10.05 3.55 -22.70
N ARG A 539 10.20 2.63 -23.66
CA ARG A 539 11.46 1.85 -23.86
C ARG A 539 12.63 2.76 -24.20
N LEU A 540 12.46 3.69 -25.13
CA LEU A 540 13.49 4.64 -25.51
C LEU A 540 13.90 5.56 -24.35
N GLN A 541 12.95 5.94 -23.51
CA GLN A 541 13.21 6.77 -22.32
C GLN A 541 14.03 6.00 -21.29
N GLU A 542 13.74 4.73 -21.08
CA GLU A 542 14.48 3.89 -20.15
C GLU A 542 15.89 3.57 -20.66
N GLU A 543 16.05 3.31 -21.96
CA GLU A 543 17.37 3.16 -22.59
C GLU A 543 18.21 4.42 -22.43
N ALA A 544 17.63 5.60 -22.70
CA ALA A 544 18.31 6.87 -22.53
C ALA A 544 18.68 7.16 -21.06
N ARG A 545 17.87 6.71 -20.10
CA ARG A 545 18.17 6.79 -18.66
C ARG A 545 19.38 5.94 -18.30
N LEU A 546 19.39 4.68 -18.76
CA LEU A 546 20.50 3.74 -18.52
C LEU A 546 21.81 4.23 -19.15
N ASP A 547 21.75 4.75 -20.37
CA ASP A 547 22.94 5.31 -21.05
C ASP A 547 23.48 6.54 -20.32
N ARG A 548 22.59 7.38 -19.77
CA ARG A 548 22.98 8.55 -18.98
C ARG A 548 23.65 8.14 -17.65
N GLU A 549 23.20 7.05 -17.04
CA GLU A 549 23.85 6.50 -15.84
C GLU A 549 25.22 5.89 -16.16
N ARG A 550 25.35 5.16 -17.27
CA ARG A 550 26.63 4.63 -17.75
C ARG A 550 27.64 5.73 -18.02
N ALA A 551 27.23 6.76 -18.76
CA ALA A 551 28.08 7.93 -19.04
C ALA A 551 28.55 8.65 -17.77
N LYS A 552 27.68 8.74 -16.73
CA LYS A 552 28.08 9.28 -15.42
C LYS A 552 29.13 8.43 -14.73
N GLN A 553 28.98 7.12 -14.77
CA GLN A 553 29.95 6.18 -14.17
C GLN A 553 31.30 6.25 -14.88
N GLU A 554 31.30 6.27 -16.22
CA GLU A 554 32.53 6.44 -17.02
C GLU A 554 33.24 7.76 -16.72
N THR A 555 32.48 8.84 -16.58
CA THR A 555 33.06 10.16 -16.21
C THR A 555 33.75 10.11 -14.85
N LEU A 556 33.14 9.43 -13.86
CA LEU A 556 33.71 9.25 -12.52
C LEU A 556 35.01 8.39 -12.53
N ILE A 557 35.03 7.37 -13.38
CA ILE A 557 36.21 6.51 -13.56
C ILE A 557 37.35 7.32 -14.20
N ILE A 558 37.07 8.09 -15.26
CA ILE A 558 38.05 8.96 -15.92
C ILE A 558 38.60 10.01 -14.97
N GLU A 559 37.74 10.63 -14.13
CA GLU A 559 38.18 11.60 -13.12
C GLU A 559 39.11 10.96 -12.06
N LYS A 560 38.82 9.74 -11.63
CA LYS A 560 39.68 8.99 -10.70
C LYS A 560 41.03 8.67 -11.36
N GLN A 561 41.05 8.12 -12.55
CA GLN A 561 42.27 7.81 -13.30
C GLN A 561 43.13 9.05 -13.56
N LYS A 562 42.51 10.17 -13.93
CA LYS A 562 43.18 11.46 -14.09
C LYS A 562 43.89 11.93 -12.82
N ASN A 563 43.19 11.80 -11.67
CA ASN A 563 43.75 12.19 -10.37
C ASN A 563 44.91 11.26 -9.94
N GLU A 564 44.85 9.98 -10.25
CA GLU A 564 45.92 9.02 -9.97
C GLU A 564 47.16 9.30 -10.83
N ILE A 565 46.99 9.58 -12.12
CA ILE A 565 48.08 9.93 -13.04
C ILE A 565 48.77 11.24 -12.60
N ILE A 566 47.99 12.25 -12.22
CA ILE A 566 48.50 13.52 -11.72
C ILE A 566 49.32 13.27 -10.42
N LYS A 567 48.83 12.47 -9.51
CA LYS A 567 49.51 12.12 -8.27
C LYS A 567 50.85 11.41 -8.51
N ALA A 568 50.82 10.40 -9.39
CA ALA A 568 52.03 9.66 -9.77
C ALA A 568 53.09 10.56 -10.41
N ALA A 569 52.68 11.47 -11.30
CA ALA A 569 53.56 12.43 -11.94
C ALA A 569 54.20 13.39 -10.92
N TYR A 570 53.48 13.82 -9.92
CA TYR A 570 54.05 14.62 -8.78
C TYR A 570 55.02 13.84 -7.92
N GLU A 571 54.75 12.59 -7.64
CA GLU A 571 55.64 11.73 -6.85
C GLU A 571 56.97 11.48 -7.62
N GLU A 572 56.91 11.25 -8.93
CA GLU A 572 58.08 11.07 -9.78
C GLU A 572 58.91 12.34 -9.91
N ALA A 573 58.27 13.50 -10.09
CA ALA A 573 58.95 14.81 -10.09
C ALA A 573 59.65 15.12 -8.75
N GLU A 574 59.03 14.78 -7.62
CA GLU A 574 59.62 14.96 -6.28
C GLU A 574 60.84 14.03 -6.05
N LYS A 575 60.77 12.79 -6.57
CA LYS A 575 61.91 11.85 -6.55
C LYS A 575 63.10 12.34 -7.37
N MET A 576 62.87 12.80 -8.62
CA MET A 576 63.90 13.38 -9.43
C MET A 576 64.53 14.64 -8.80
N MET A 577 63.71 15.48 -8.19
CA MET A 577 64.22 16.65 -7.47
C MET A 577 65.10 16.31 -6.27
N ASN A 578 64.70 15.29 -5.50
CA ASN A 578 65.51 14.85 -4.37
C ASN A 578 66.84 14.22 -4.79
N GLU A 579 66.86 13.49 -5.93
CA GLU A 579 68.08 12.95 -6.53
C GLU A 579 69.00 14.07 -7.07
N MET A 580 68.44 15.07 -7.72
CA MET A 580 69.21 16.24 -8.14
C MET A 580 69.79 17.05 -6.98
N ARG A 581 69.00 17.20 -5.89
CA ARG A 581 69.50 17.85 -4.67
C ARG A 581 70.65 17.09 -4.06
N ALA A 582 70.57 15.75 -3.98
CA ALA A 582 71.64 14.93 -3.45
C ALA A 582 72.92 15.06 -4.27
N LYS A 583 72.79 15.03 -5.63
CA LYS A 583 73.92 15.23 -6.56
C LYS A 583 74.52 16.67 -6.45
N ALA A 584 73.70 17.69 -6.33
CA ALA A 584 74.14 19.06 -6.16
C ALA A 584 74.83 19.29 -4.82
N SER A 585 74.31 18.71 -3.71
CA SER A 585 74.96 18.79 -2.40
C SER A 585 76.31 18.07 -2.40
N ALA A 586 76.43 16.91 -3.03
CA ALA A 586 77.70 16.21 -3.18
C ALA A 586 78.75 16.97 -4.05
N LEU A 587 78.27 17.73 -5.06
CA LEU A 587 79.14 18.62 -5.87
C LEU A 587 79.59 19.84 -5.04
N VAL A 588 78.70 20.42 -4.25
CA VAL A 588 79.02 21.56 -3.39
C VAL A 588 80.04 21.13 -2.28
N GLU A 589 79.89 19.92 -1.73
CA GLU A 589 80.82 19.37 -0.77
C GLU A 589 82.20 19.11 -1.37
N LYS A 590 82.27 18.64 -2.66
CA LYS A 590 83.52 18.51 -3.37
C LYS A 590 84.25 19.87 -3.65
N ILE A 591 83.45 20.92 -3.96
CA ILE A 591 83.92 22.26 -4.24
C ILE A 591 84.39 22.93 -2.92
N GLN A 592 83.86 22.63 -1.76
CA GLN A 592 84.23 23.13 -0.46
C GLN A 592 85.60 22.58 0.04
N HIS A 593 86.06 21.45 -0.46
CA HIS A 593 87.35 20.83 -0.15
C HIS A 593 88.49 21.43 -0.97
N GLU A 594 88.23 22.21 -2.05
CA GLU A 594 89.26 22.94 -2.77
C GLU A 594 89.23 24.42 -2.34
N GLU A 595 90.32 24.87 -1.63
CA GLU A 595 90.44 26.14 -0.88
C GLU A 595 90.32 27.46 -1.66
N LYS A 596 89.77 27.50 -2.89
CA LYS A 596 89.71 28.73 -3.69
C LYS A 596 88.33 29.27 -4.07
N ASN A 597 87.22 28.63 -3.70
CA ASN A 597 85.88 29.08 -4.20
C ASN A 597 84.78 29.03 -3.16
N LYS A 598 85.03 29.50 -1.90
CA LYS A 598 83.99 29.55 -0.86
C LYS A 598 82.79 30.47 -1.13
N GLU A 599 82.99 31.51 -1.98
CA GLU A 599 81.89 32.42 -2.35
C GLU A 599 80.96 31.88 -3.44
N ASP A 600 81.55 31.21 -4.43
CA ASP A 600 80.72 30.59 -5.52
C ASP A 600 79.94 29.41 -5.02
N ALA A 601 80.46 28.62 -4.07
CA ALA A 601 79.72 27.51 -3.44
C ALA A 601 78.51 28.00 -2.62
N LYS A 602 78.63 29.11 -1.91
CA LYS A 602 77.53 29.75 -1.17
C LYS A 602 76.49 30.32 -2.11
N GLN A 603 76.92 30.88 -3.27
CA GLN A 603 75.98 31.41 -4.26
C GLN A 603 75.20 30.29 -4.96
N ILE A 604 75.82 29.17 -5.30
CA ILE A 604 75.17 27.97 -5.88
C ILE A 604 74.19 27.36 -4.89
N GLN A 605 74.55 27.25 -3.60
CA GLN A 605 73.68 26.73 -2.56
C GLN A 605 72.46 27.64 -2.29
N LYS A 606 72.67 28.96 -2.38
CA LYS A 606 71.60 29.98 -2.30
C LYS A 606 70.62 29.88 -3.48
N ASN A 607 71.19 29.74 -4.70
CA ASN A 607 70.36 29.58 -5.91
C ASN A 607 69.59 28.25 -5.93
N LEU A 608 70.16 27.13 -5.46
CA LEU A 608 69.49 25.86 -5.33
C LEU A 608 68.34 25.92 -4.28
N ASN A 609 68.58 26.60 -3.15
CA ASN A 609 67.55 26.82 -2.16
C ASN A 609 66.40 27.73 -2.69
N MET A 610 66.75 28.78 -3.47
CA MET A 610 65.71 29.63 -4.12
C MET A 610 64.93 28.86 -5.18
N LEU A 611 65.59 28.03 -5.99
CA LEU A 611 64.85 27.17 -6.99
C LEU A 611 63.95 26.18 -6.30
N SER A 612 64.36 25.57 -5.18
CA SER A 612 63.57 24.60 -4.42
C SER A 612 62.38 25.21 -3.70
N THR A 613 62.54 26.49 -3.22
CA THR A 613 61.39 27.22 -2.64
C THR A 613 60.43 27.67 -3.73
N ALA A 614 60.90 28.12 -4.88
CA ALA A 614 60.05 28.47 -6.02
C ALA A 614 59.24 27.28 -6.55
N LEU A 615 59.87 26.08 -6.64
CA LEU A 615 59.17 24.86 -7.04
C LEU A 615 58.18 24.31 -5.97
N ARG A 616 58.47 24.49 -4.68
CA ARG A 616 57.54 24.23 -3.59
C ARG A 616 56.34 25.19 -3.60
N GLU A 617 56.60 26.46 -3.88
CA GLU A 617 55.55 27.48 -4.05
C GLU A 617 54.69 27.20 -5.26
N GLU A 618 55.27 26.74 -6.39
CA GLU A 618 54.56 26.35 -7.57
C GLU A 618 53.75 25.06 -7.36
N LYS A 619 54.30 24.04 -6.64
CA LYS A 619 53.54 22.84 -6.17
C LYS A 619 52.34 23.25 -5.32
N ASN A 620 52.56 24.14 -4.37
CA ASN A 620 51.48 24.61 -3.50
C ASN A 620 50.44 25.46 -4.25
N LYS A 621 50.89 26.29 -5.22
CA LYS A 621 50.01 27.03 -6.11
C LYS A 621 49.18 26.11 -7.02
N THR A 622 49.79 25.05 -7.53
CA THR A 622 49.08 24.04 -8.37
C THR A 622 48.12 23.20 -7.57
N VAL A 623 48.45 22.80 -6.33
CA VAL A 623 47.54 22.11 -5.41
C VAL A 623 46.44 23.05 -4.90
N GLU A 624 46.75 24.32 -4.66
CA GLU A 624 45.72 25.35 -4.38
C GLU A 624 44.88 25.71 -5.59
N VAL A 625 45.44 25.73 -6.81
CA VAL A 625 44.68 25.92 -8.04
C VAL A 625 43.75 24.74 -8.30
N VAL A 626 44.14 23.49 -8.02
CA VAL A 626 43.24 22.33 -8.08
C VAL A 626 42.19 22.39 -6.99
N LYS A 627 42.47 22.97 -5.82
CA LYS A 627 41.46 23.28 -4.80
C LYS A 627 40.62 24.51 -5.13
N LYS A 628 41.18 25.53 -5.79
CA LYS A 628 40.49 26.78 -6.17
C LYS A 628 39.74 26.73 -7.52
N ILE A 629 40.04 25.77 -8.37
CA ILE A 629 39.20 25.49 -9.57
C ILE A 629 37.81 25.01 -9.19
N LYS A 630 37.62 24.58 -7.94
CA LYS A 630 36.27 24.30 -7.40
C LYS A 630 35.46 25.54 -6.97
N THR A 631 36.01 26.78 -7.00
CA THR A 631 35.37 27.92 -6.31
C THR A 631 35.42 29.28 -7.09
N LYS A 632 35.74 29.32 -8.34
CA LYS A 632 35.56 30.56 -9.15
C LYS A 632 34.61 30.32 -10.32
N VAL A 633 33.34 30.08 -9.96
CA VAL A 633 32.27 30.26 -10.92
C VAL A 633 31.92 31.76 -10.88
N ASN A 634 32.21 32.50 -11.95
CA ASN A 634 31.81 33.92 -12.08
C ASN A 634 30.31 33.95 -12.40
N PHE A 635 29.47 34.10 -11.38
CA PHE A 635 28.06 34.36 -11.56
C PHE A 635 27.82 35.76 -12.17
N LYS A 636 26.87 35.86 -13.08
CA LYS A 636 26.37 37.12 -13.62
C LYS A 636 24.91 37.30 -13.27
N VAL A 637 24.48 38.52 -13.06
CA VAL A 637 23.06 38.82 -12.89
C VAL A 637 22.33 38.43 -14.18
N GLY A 638 21.27 37.64 -14.04
CA GLY A 638 20.53 37.07 -15.17
C GLY A 638 20.89 35.60 -15.49
N ASP A 639 21.97 35.04 -14.90
CA ASP A 639 22.32 33.63 -15.13
C ASP A 639 21.24 32.70 -14.54
N ARG A 640 20.90 31.67 -15.32
CA ARG A 640 20.03 30.60 -14.86
C ARG A 640 20.83 29.56 -14.12
N VAL A 641 20.49 29.36 -12.87
CA VAL A 641 21.23 28.52 -11.94
C VAL A 641 20.31 27.48 -11.31
N PHE A 642 20.88 26.36 -10.92
CA PHE A 642 20.18 25.35 -10.13
C PHE A 642 20.54 25.53 -8.65
N VAL A 643 19.52 25.72 -7.80
CA VAL A 643 19.66 25.92 -6.36
C VAL A 643 19.41 24.59 -5.67
N LYS A 644 20.45 24.07 -5.00
CA LYS A 644 20.42 22.73 -4.40
C LYS A 644 19.47 22.65 -3.21
N SER A 645 19.40 23.69 -2.37
CA SER A 645 18.54 23.70 -1.16
C SER A 645 17.05 23.59 -1.45
N ILE A 646 16.59 24.03 -2.61
CA ILE A 646 15.18 23.98 -3.02
C ILE A 646 14.94 23.05 -4.20
N ASN A 647 16.01 22.42 -4.73
CA ASN A 647 15.98 21.50 -5.88
C ASN A 647 15.26 22.07 -7.12
N GLN A 648 15.43 23.39 -7.40
CA GLN A 648 14.76 24.11 -8.48
C GLN A 648 15.71 25.02 -9.25
N PHE A 649 15.32 25.33 -10.49
CA PHE A 649 16.01 26.33 -11.29
C PHE A 649 15.56 27.72 -10.89
N ALA A 650 16.51 28.66 -10.81
CA ALA A 650 16.29 30.05 -10.45
C ALA A 650 17.17 30.98 -11.34
N ASN A 651 16.77 32.23 -11.46
CA ASN A 651 17.58 33.25 -12.13
C ASN A 651 18.22 34.17 -11.09
N ILE A 652 19.49 34.50 -11.26
CA ILE A 652 20.20 35.42 -10.37
C ILE A 652 19.72 36.84 -10.58
N LEU A 653 19.17 37.44 -9.53
CA LEU A 653 18.72 38.85 -9.53
C LEU A 653 19.81 39.81 -9.07
N LYS A 654 20.60 39.44 -8.07
CA LYS A 654 21.64 40.27 -7.49
C LYS A 654 22.73 39.38 -6.88
N ILE A 655 23.98 39.81 -6.99
CA ILE A 655 25.15 39.12 -6.47
C ILE A 655 25.73 39.96 -5.35
N ASN A 656 25.97 39.34 -4.20
CA ASN A 656 26.61 39.94 -3.04
C ASN A 656 27.98 39.30 -2.83
N THR A 657 28.99 39.88 -3.40
CA THR A 657 30.38 39.38 -3.38
C THR A 657 31.01 39.45 -1.97
N SER A 658 30.53 40.36 -1.11
CA SER A 658 31.05 40.49 0.26
C SER A 658 30.49 39.44 1.23
N LYS A 659 29.33 38.85 0.93
CA LYS A 659 28.70 37.77 1.73
C LYS A 659 28.75 36.41 1.01
N GLU A 660 29.42 36.29 -0.13
CA GLU A 660 29.48 35.09 -0.97
C GLU A 660 28.07 34.45 -1.20
N SER A 661 27.05 35.30 -1.42
CA SER A 661 25.67 34.93 -1.62
C SER A 661 25.09 35.59 -2.90
N ALA A 662 24.05 34.99 -3.47
CA ALA A 662 23.27 35.56 -4.55
C ALA A 662 21.78 35.55 -4.23
N SER A 663 21.11 36.66 -4.56
CA SER A 663 19.65 36.72 -4.52
C SER A 663 19.12 36.11 -5.82
N VAL A 664 18.39 35.02 -5.69
CA VAL A 664 17.86 34.23 -6.82
C VAL A 664 16.34 34.23 -6.82
N GLN A 665 15.72 34.18 -7.99
CA GLN A 665 14.27 34.05 -8.15
C GLN A 665 13.93 32.69 -8.74
N ALA A 666 13.24 31.88 -7.94
CA ALA A 666 12.67 30.60 -8.34
C ALA A 666 11.14 30.74 -8.41
N GLY A 667 10.59 30.89 -9.61
CA GLY A 667 9.16 31.18 -9.79
C GLY A 667 8.75 32.50 -9.13
N ILE A 668 7.85 32.43 -8.12
CA ILE A 668 7.36 33.59 -7.37
C ILE A 668 8.24 33.91 -6.13
N LEU A 669 9.12 33.00 -5.72
CA LEU A 669 9.97 33.12 -4.53
C LEU A 669 11.29 33.81 -4.84
N LYS A 670 11.66 34.79 -3.99
CA LYS A 670 12.99 35.41 -3.99
C LYS A 670 13.73 34.93 -2.75
N LEU A 671 14.89 34.32 -2.94
CA LEU A 671 15.71 33.75 -1.88
C LEU A 671 17.15 34.28 -1.98
N GLU A 672 17.82 34.46 -0.85
CA GLU A 672 19.25 34.70 -0.79
C GLU A 672 19.96 33.37 -0.49
N VAL A 673 20.82 32.92 -1.39
CA VAL A 673 21.45 31.60 -1.35
C VAL A 673 22.96 31.74 -1.41
N PRO A 674 23.74 31.02 -0.56
CA PRO A 674 25.21 30.99 -0.63
C PRO A 674 25.69 30.43 -1.99
N PHE A 675 26.84 30.88 -2.47
CA PHE A 675 27.38 30.41 -3.75
C PHE A 675 27.68 28.91 -3.80
N GLU A 676 27.90 28.27 -2.65
CA GLU A 676 28.13 26.82 -2.55
C GLU A 676 26.88 25.98 -2.94
N GLU A 677 25.70 26.54 -2.77
CA GLU A 677 24.43 25.90 -3.08
C GLU A 677 23.95 26.19 -4.50
N ILE A 678 24.68 26.97 -5.27
CA ILE A 678 24.31 27.39 -6.61
C ILE A 678 25.20 26.69 -7.64
N LYS A 679 24.60 26.05 -8.63
CA LYS A 679 25.27 25.51 -9.83
C LYS A 679 24.86 26.30 -11.06
N ILE A 680 25.82 26.85 -11.80
CA ILE A 680 25.53 27.38 -13.14
C ILE A 680 25.14 26.20 -14.03
N VAL A 681 24.03 26.36 -14.71
CA VAL A 681 23.66 25.52 -15.85
C VAL A 681 24.17 26.25 -17.09
N GLU A 682 25.36 25.90 -17.54
CA GLU A 682 25.79 26.33 -18.86
C GLU A 682 24.78 25.81 -19.89
N GLU A 683 24.04 26.70 -20.48
CA GLU A 683 23.41 26.41 -21.76
C GLU A 683 24.55 26.17 -22.76
N LYS A 684 24.94 24.90 -22.93
CA LYS A 684 25.62 24.52 -24.16
C LYS A 684 24.67 24.94 -25.29
N LYS A 685 25.06 25.94 -26.03
CA LYS A 685 24.50 26.15 -27.38
C LYS A 685 24.81 24.87 -28.16
N GLU A 686 23.93 23.92 -28.04
CA GLU A 686 23.88 22.76 -28.92
C GLU A 686 23.68 23.34 -30.31
N LYS A 687 24.65 23.08 -31.17
CA LYS A 687 24.41 23.18 -32.59
C LYS A 687 23.19 22.35 -32.88
N VAL A 688 22.10 23.02 -33.19
CA VAL A 688 20.84 22.42 -33.59
C VAL A 688 21.13 21.53 -34.78
N TYR A 689 21.30 20.26 -34.58
CA TYR A 689 21.02 19.27 -35.60
C TYR A 689 19.51 19.24 -35.71
N ASN A 690 18.98 19.81 -36.77
CA ASN A 690 17.60 19.70 -37.19
C ASN A 690 17.25 18.20 -37.38
N VAL A 691 16.82 17.52 -36.33
CA VAL A 691 16.02 16.31 -36.44
C VAL A 691 14.58 16.76 -36.41
N SER A 692 14.05 17.09 -37.55
CA SER A 692 12.63 17.34 -37.76
C SER A 692 11.87 16.02 -37.68
N THR A 693 11.33 15.73 -36.51
CA THR A 693 10.27 14.73 -36.33
C THR A 693 9.15 15.30 -35.48
N HIS A 694 8.56 16.38 -35.95
CA HIS A 694 7.17 16.69 -35.68
C HIS A 694 6.42 16.54 -36.98
N LYS A 695 5.48 15.60 -37.05
CA LYS A 695 4.40 15.66 -38.02
C LYS A 695 3.75 17.03 -37.79
N LYS A 696 4.06 18.01 -38.63
CA LYS A 696 3.41 19.31 -38.65
C LYS A 696 1.96 19.06 -38.92
N THR A 697 1.08 19.26 -37.92
CA THR A 697 -0.33 19.47 -38.22
C THR A 697 -0.38 20.63 -39.19
N PRO A 698 -0.91 20.50 -40.39
CA PRO A 698 -0.88 21.57 -41.37
C PRO A 698 -1.73 22.74 -40.85
N VAL A 699 -1.09 23.78 -40.40
CA VAL A 699 -1.77 25.04 -40.06
C VAL A 699 -1.96 25.74 -41.38
N ARG A 700 -3.18 26.19 -41.69
CA ARG A 700 -3.43 27.01 -42.89
C ARG A 700 -2.77 28.36 -42.72
N SER A 701 -2.36 29.01 -43.82
CA SER A 701 -1.80 30.37 -43.83
C SER A 701 -2.84 31.44 -43.47
N GLU A 702 -4.10 31.07 -43.27
CA GLU A 702 -5.21 31.97 -42.97
C GLU A 702 -6.07 31.43 -41.82
N ILE A 703 -6.64 32.31 -41.01
CA ILE A 703 -7.63 32.02 -39.97
C ILE A 703 -8.90 32.83 -40.25
N ASP A 704 -10.05 32.19 -40.20
CA ASP A 704 -11.36 32.82 -40.39
C ASP A 704 -12.07 32.99 -39.03
N LEU A 705 -12.21 34.24 -38.60
CA LEU A 705 -12.83 34.62 -37.33
C LEU A 705 -14.20 35.27 -37.50
N ARG A 706 -14.77 35.23 -38.70
CA ARG A 706 -16.08 35.82 -38.97
C ARG A 706 -17.17 35.22 -38.15
N GLY A 707 -18.06 36.05 -37.59
CA GLY A 707 -19.21 35.61 -36.80
C GLY A 707 -18.89 35.32 -35.32
N LYS A 708 -17.63 35.45 -34.89
CA LYS A 708 -17.22 35.23 -33.50
C LYS A 708 -17.34 36.49 -32.64
N MET A 709 -17.50 36.31 -31.34
CA MET A 709 -17.41 37.40 -30.36
C MET A 709 -15.97 37.87 -30.25
N VAL A 710 -15.75 39.12 -29.82
CA VAL A 710 -14.41 39.74 -29.76
C VAL A 710 -13.43 38.92 -28.92
N ASP A 711 -13.83 38.50 -27.72
CA ASP A 711 -12.98 37.78 -26.78
C ASP A 711 -12.65 36.37 -27.31
N GLU A 712 -13.64 35.68 -27.89
CA GLU A 712 -13.47 34.38 -28.53
C GLU A 712 -12.52 34.45 -29.75
N GLY A 713 -12.69 35.47 -30.59
CA GLY A 713 -11.83 35.72 -31.73
C GLY A 713 -10.38 36.01 -31.34
N ILE A 714 -10.15 36.73 -30.27
CA ILE A 714 -8.81 36.99 -29.73
C ILE A 714 -8.15 35.72 -29.21
N TYR A 715 -8.86 34.88 -28.47
CA TYR A 715 -8.32 33.63 -27.95
C TYR A 715 -7.91 32.64 -29.04
N GLU A 716 -8.73 32.49 -30.08
CA GLU A 716 -8.39 31.64 -31.22
C GLU A 716 -7.22 32.21 -32.03
N LEU A 717 -7.20 33.54 -32.21
CA LEU A 717 -6.11 34.21 -32.89
C LEU A 717 -4.77 34.02 -32.18
N GLU A 718 -4.74 34.09 -30.84
CA GLU A 718 -3.53 33.88 -30.07
C GLU A 718 -3.00 32.46 -30.27
N THR A 719 -3.89 31.43 -30.11
CA THR A 719 -3.56 30.02 -30.34
C THR A 719 -3.08 29.74 -31.77
N TYR A 720 -3.67 30.42 -32.76
CA TYR A 720 -3.29 30.27 -34.16
C TYR A 720 -1.91 30.92 -34.45
N LEU A 721 -1.65 32.12 -33.91
CA LEU A 721 -0.38 32.82 -34.12
C LEU A 721 0.80 32.06 -33.49
N ASP A 722 0.59 31.45 -32.32
CA ASP A 722 1.57 30.57 -31.67
C ASP A 722 1.91 29.37 -32.59
N ARG A 723 0.89 28.67 -33.08
CA ARG A 723 1.08 27.55 -34.02
C ARG A 723 1.66 27.95 -35.36
N ALA A 724 1.26 29.07 -35.90
CA ALA A 724 1.79 29.59 -37.18
C ALA A 724 3.29 29.94 -37.06
N THR A 725 3.68 30.56 -35.95
CA THR A 725 5.09 30.86 -35.65
C THR A 725 5.90 29.57 -35.47
N LEU A 726 5.41 28.59 -34.76
CA LEU A 726 6.06 27.27 -34.59
C LEU A 726 6.19 26.50 -35.92
N ASN A 727 5.27 26.72 -36.87
CA ASN A 727 5.33 26.13 -38.22
C ASN A 727 6.19 26.92 -39.20
N GLY A 728 6.77 28.06 -38.77
CA GLY A 728 7.71 28.85 -39.58
C GLY A 728 7.06 29.73 -40.66
N TYR A 729 5.78 30.11 -40.48
CA TYR A 729 5.13 31.09 -41.34
C TYR A 729 5.74 32.47 -41.08
N THR A 730 6.05 33.19 -42.16
CA THR A 730 6.51 34.56 -42.08
C THR A 730 5.36 35.56 -42.18
N GLU A 731 4.27 35.18 -42.84
CA GLU A 731 3.09 36.00 -43.02
C GLU A 731 1.81 35.14 -42.96
N VAL A 732 0.76 35.64 -42.30
CA VAL A 732 -0.53 34.97 -42.16
C VAL A 732 -1.68 35.95 -42.34
N TYR A 733 -2.85 35.42 -42.76
CA TYR A 733 -4.05 36.19 -43.08
C TYR A 733 -5.12 35.98 -42.01
N VAL A 734 -5.59 37.07 -41.37
CA VAL A 734 -6.63 37.07 -40.36
C VAL A 734 -7.92 37.64 -40.95
N ILE A 735 -8.89 36.80 -41.20
CA ILE A 735 -10.18 37.15 -41.80
C ILE A 735 -11.21 37.40 -40.70
N HIS A 736 -11.58 38.67 -40.52
CA HIS A 736 -12.55 39.11 -39.50
C HIS A 736 -13.85 39.66 -40.09
N GLY A 737 -13.90 39.80 -41.40
CA GLY A 737 -15.07 40.33 -42.09
C GLY A 737 -15.20 41.85 -42.01
N LYS A 738 -16.22 42.39 -42.72
CA LYS A 738 -16.49 43.86 -42.77
C LYS A 738 -17.55 44.32 -41.77
N GLY A 739 -18.36 43.43 -41.16
CA GLY A 739 -19.48 43.64 -40.22
C GLY A 739 -19.54 45.00 -39.51
N THR A 740 -19.96 45.05 -38.26
CA THR A 740 -20.03 46.28 -37.41
C THR A 740 -18.68 46.90 -37.09
N GLY A 741 -17.57 46.21 -37.39
CA GLY A 741 -16.19 46.64 -37.09
C GLY A 741 -15.68 46.30 -35.71
N ALA A 742 -16.52 45.86 -34.77
CA ALA A 742 -16.11 45.57 -33.38
C ALA A 742 -15.05 44.46 -33.28
N LEU A 743 -15.21 43.34 -34.02
CA LEU A 743 -14.22 42.26 -34.06
C LEU A 743 -12.89 42.72 -34.67
N ARG A 744 -12.93 43.49 -35.72
CA ARG A 744 -11.75 44.07 -36.37
C ARG A 744 -10.97 44.97 -35.39
N GLU A 745 -11.68 45.85 -34.69
CA GLU A 745 -11.10 46.76 -33.72
C GLU A 745 -10.43 46.05 -32.55
N GLY A 746 -11.10 45.01 -32.00
CA GLY A 746 -10.55 44.14 -30.98
C GLY A 746 -9.29 43.38 -31.44
N ILE A 747 -9.30 42.83 -32.66
CA ILE A 747 -8.16 42.13 -33.25
C ILE A 747 -6.99 43.10 -33.46
N LEU A 748 -7.19 44.27 -34.03
CA LEU A 748 -6.14 45.25 -34.22
C LEU A 748 -5.51 45.74 -32.91
N LYS A 749 -6.32 45.89 -31.88
CA LYS A 749 -5.84 46.24 -30.54
C LYS A 749 -4.97 45.13 -29.95
N TYR A 750 -5.37 43.85 -30.10
CA TYR A 750 -4.58 42.70 -29.68
C TYR A 750 -3.26 42.55 -30.47
N LEU A 751 -3.30 42.65 -31.81
CA LEU A 751 -2.11 42.53 -32.67
C LEU A 751 -1.02 43.56 -32.32
N LYS A 752 -1.42 44.76 -31.87
CA LYS A 752 -0.52 45.85 -31.47
C LYS A 752 0.31 45.46 -30.21
N THR A 753 -0.19 44.58 -29.36
CA THR A 753 0.45 44.18 -28.10
C THR A 753 0.98 42.75 -28.13
N SER A 754 0.71 41.99 -29.17
CA SER A 754 1.09 40.58 -29.29
C SER A 754 2.59 40.36 -29.44
N LYS A 755 3.14 39.42 -28.69
CA LYS A 755 4.57 39.04 -28.75
C LYS A 755 4.95 38.31 -30.04
N TYR A 756 3.98 37.76 -30.78
CA TYR A 756 4.20 36.99 -32.00
C TYR A 756 4.27 37.87 -33.27
N VAL A 757 3.81 39.12 -33.18
CA VAL A 757 3.60 39.99 -34.34
C VAL A 757 4.76 40.96 -34.49
N LYS A 758 5.33 41.02 -35.69
CA LYS A 758 6.33 42.01 -36.09
C LYS A 758 5.66 43.26 -36.59
N GLU A 759 4.77 43.13 -37.54
CA GLU A 759 3.95 44.19 -38.10
C GLU A 759 2.65 43.65 -38.69
N TYR A 760 1.66 44.50 -38.88
CA TYR A 760 0.40 44.12 -39.49
C TYR A 760 -0.11 45.23 -40.38
N ARG A 761 -0.83 44.86 -41.46
CA ARG A 761 -1.46 45.79 -42.43
C ARG A 761 -2.84 45.30 -42.83
N ILE A 762 -3.67 46.18 -43.34
CA ILE A 762 -4.95 45.83 -43.93
C ILE A 762 -4.71 45.11 -45.26
N GLY A 763 -5.47 44.08 -45.58
CA GLY A 763 -5.38 43.35 -46.83
C GLY A 763 -5.60 44.23 -48.05
N GLY A 764 -4.80 44.02 -49.13
CA GLY A 764 -4.89 44.73 -50.39
C GLY A 764 -6.02 44.17 -51.31
N HIS A 765 -6.00 44.62 -52.56
CA HIS A 765 -6.91 44.11 -53.60
C HIS A 765 -6.51 42.67 -53.96
N GLY A 766 -7.40 41.73 -53.70
CA GLY A 766 -7.13 40.26 -53.79
C GLY A 766 -6.85 39.56 -52.47
N GLU A 767 -6.57 40.27 -51.39
CA GLU A 767 -6.25 39.73 -50.04
C GLU A 767 -7.43 39.88 -49.06
N GLY A 768 -8.65 40.15 -49.51
CA GLY A 768 -9.85 40.35 -48.72
C GLY A 768 -10.14 41.80 -48.30
N GLY A 769 -9.29 42.76 -48.61
CA GLY A 769 -9.47 44.20 -48.37
C GLY A 769 -9.75 44.54 -46.89
N LEU A 770 -10.70 45.42 -46.61
CA LEU A 770 -11.08 45.84 -45.25
C LEU A 770 -11.59 44.73 -44.34
N GLY A 771 -11.86 43.52 -44.89
CA GLY A 771 -12.33 42.34 -44.12
C GLY A 771 -11.21 41.40 -43.67
N CYS A 772 -9.95 41.68 -44.04
CA CYS A 772 -8.81 40.85 -43.70
C CYS A 772 -7.63 41.72 -43.19
N THR A 773 -6.89 41.23 -42.22
CA THR A 773 -5.64 41.82 -41.75
C THR A 773 -4.50 40.85 -42.02
N VAL A 774 -3.46 41.34 -42.71
CA VAL A 774 -2.25 40.57 -42.98
C VAL A 774 -1.26 40.82 -41.84
N VAL A 775 -0.73 39.77 -41.26
CA VAL A 775 0.13 39.80 -40.07
C VAL A 775 1.48 39.19 -40.40
N THR A 776 2.54 39.96 -40.25
CA THR A 776 3.92 39.49 -40.37
C THR A 776 4.39 39.02 -39.00
N LEU A 777 4.81 37.76 -38.88
CA LEU A 777 5.28 37.16 -37.65
C LEU A 777 6.76 37.46 -37.37
N LYS A 778 7.17 37.38 -36.11
CA LYS A 778 8.55 37.62 -35.66
C LYS A 778 9.47 36.47 -36.00
#